data_7a8db1483b17664fc18926a683ab2628
#
_entry.id   7a8db1483b17664fc18926a683ab2628
#
_cell.length_a   1.000
_cell.length_b   1.000
_cell.length_c   1.000
_cell.angle_alpha   90.00
_cell.angle_beta   90.00
_cell.angle_gamma   90.00
#
_symmetry.space_group_name_H-M   'P 1'
#
loop_
_entity.id
_entity.type
_entity.pdbx_description
1 polymer ?
#
loop_
_entity_poly.entity_id
_entity_poly.type
_entity_poly.pdbx_seq_one_letter_code
_entity_poly.pdbx_strand_id
1 'polypeptide(L)'
;MAAPTLSLLDTASFPPMQPAPSAFSRKTLAALLIAAAWTLPARAVVSFEEVKRDFRSSDTAVLDRNGELLQRVRTDPTVRRGQWTALADVSPALRTAMVLSEDKRFYEHSGIDWRAVSAAAWGNLWNTRTRGASTITMQLSGLLDEDLRRSSGGRSFTQKIGQTVAAAQLERNWRKDQILEAYLNTVPFRGEIVGIDALSRTLFGKAPSGLDAREASVAAALVRAPNAKPAMVAQRACEVLRTMEPQQKTDCEALDMFTSAAVQRRAFEPNEGIAPHAARRVLREIRDANAAAAPAAASAAPAPKGKEKETGVRTTLRAPLQRFALDTLQRHLRELRERHVEDGALVVLDNATGEVLAWVGSSGPLSQAAEVDGVTALRQPGSTLKPLLYAQAIAEKRITAASLIEDSSAQISTASGLYIPQNYDRRFKGPVSARTALAASLNVPAVRTLVMVSPEAFARELRAAGLPLRESGDYYGYSLALGSAEVSLLSLTNAYRMLANGGRYGTTTLAPRPAEKSKTAPASPPTLIDPRAAFIVGDILSDPNARTRTFGLDSILSTRFWTAVKTGTSKDMRDNWAVGWSQRYTVGVWVGNASGESMWDVSGTSGAAPVWAEVMRFLHAREPSRAPSPPPGLVQMQVSFGPGADGNPLEASRSEWFLQGTEQPLFALDTGMTTDAFAPARITAPADGTIIALDPDIPPQRQRVRFDSEGRGVQWRIDGKPLARGNTVQWFPWPGRHLIELVDAGGKVVDQRRLEVRGAGVVAKNNGSGARR
;
A
#
# COMPACT_ATOMS: atom_id res chain seq x y z
N MET A 1 -6.53 -4.29 72.38
CA MET A 1 -5.70 -3.66 73.44
C MET A 1 -5.64 -2.18 73.08
N ALA A 2 -6.30 -1.50 73.72
CA ALA A 2 -6.30 -0.46 74.73
C ALA A 2 -6.57 0.92 74.05
N ALA A 3 -7.72 1.43 74.36
CA ALA A 3 -7.93 2.87 74.53
C ALA A 3 -7.37 3.29 75.87
N PRO A 4 -7.13 4.60 76.09
CA PRO A 4 -8.05 5.35 76.95
C PRO A 4 -8.24 6.82 76.56
N THR A 5 -9.43 7.35 76.68
CA THR A 5 -10.10 8.14 77.77
C THR A 5 -9.70 9.62 77.83
N LEU A 6 -10.68 10.46 77.56
CA LEU A 6 -11.36 11.55 78.28
C LEU A 6 -10.52 12.51 79.19
N SER A 7 -10.73 13.85 78.96
CA SER A 7 -11.21 14.82 79.96
C SER A 7 -11.44 16.18 79.27
N LEU A 8 -12.60 16.75 79.30
CA LEU A 8 -13.32 17.62 80.26
C LEU A 8 -12.90 19.11 80.19
N LEU A 9 -13.88 19.90 79.72
CA LEU A 9 -14.37 21.19 80.21
C LEU A 9 -13.42 22.37 80.30
N ASP A 10 -13.73 23.39 79.48
CA ASP A 10 -13.86 24.69 80.10
C ASP A 10 -14.88 25.60 79.37
N THR A 11 -15.66 26.28 80.18
CA THR A 11 -16.77 27.18 79.81
C THR A 11 -16.24 28.58 79.63
N ALA A 12 -16.56 29.23 78.46
CA ALA A 12 -16.41 30.67 78.35
C ALA A 12 -17.63 31.28 77.65
N SER A 13 -18.13 32.24 78.34
CA SER A 13 -19.33 33.07 78.22
C SER A 13 -19.49 33.78 76.90
N PHE A 14 -20.74 33.81 76.44
CA PHE A 14 -21.21 34.65 75.29
C PHE A 14 -21.46 36.11 75.74
N PRO A 15 -21.02 37.10 74.90
CA PRO A 15 -21.56 38.47 74.99
C PRO A 15 -22.80 38.66 74.10
N PRO A 16 -23.64 39.66 74.35
CA PRO A 16 -24.98 39.79 73.85
C PRO A 16 -25.04 40.24 72.40
N MET A 17 -26.05 39.69 71.67
CA MET A 17 -26.42 40.07 70.28
C MET A 17 -26.78 41.56 70.15
N GLN A 18 -26.11 42.23 69.18
CA GLN A 18 -26.59 43.49 68.66
C GLN A 18 -27.49 43.27 67.41
N PRO A 19 -28.48 44.16 67.14
CA PRO A 19 -29.49 43.98 66.13
C PRO A 19 -28.97 44.12 64.70
N ALA A 20 -29.51 43.35 63.80
CA ALA A 20 -29.21 43.30 62.37
C ALA A 20 -29.45 44.64 61.65
N PRO A 21 -28.58 45.01 60.66
CA PRO A 21 -28.84 46.15 59.80
C PRO A 21 -29.90 45.81 58.74
N SER A 22 -30.75 46.78 58.53
CA SER A 22 -31.94 46.87 57.66
C SER A 22 -31.74 46.30 56.24
N ALA A 23 -32.77 45.65 55.74
CA ALA A 23 -32.95 45.10 54.44
C ALA A 23 -32.48 46.03 53.30
N PHE A 24 -31.38 45.68 52.65
CA PHE A 24 -31.01 46.25 51.32
C PHE A 24 -32.11 45.90 50.30
N SER A 25 -32.66 46.94 49.71
CA SER A 25 -33.70 46.82 48.67
C SER A 25 -33.25 45.95 47.53
N ARG A 26 -34.06 45.00 47.09
CA ARG A 26 -33.81 44.14 45.90
C ARG A 26 -33.48 44.95 44.65
N LYS A 27 -33.84 46.21 44.59
CA LYS A 27 -33.50 47.17 43.50
C LYS A 27 -32.05 47.64 43.55
N THR A 28 -31.44 47.81 44.75
CA THR A 28 -30.02 48.17 44.89
C THR A 28 -29.08 46.98 44.59
N LEU A 29 -29.50 45.77 44.88
CA LEU A 29 -28.72 44.56 44.53
C LEU A 29 -28.72 44.33 43.01
N ALA A 30 -29.85 44.57 42.33
CA ALA A 30 -29.94 44.51 40.89
C ALA A 30 -29.10 45.60 40.19
N ALA A 31 -29.06 46.80 40.73
CA ALA A 31 -28.25 47.91 40.21
C ALA A 31 -26.75 47.67 40.41
N LEU A 32 -26.32 47.09 41.53
CA LEU A 32 -24.93 46.71 41.79
C LEU A 32 -24.47 45.55 40.92
N LEU A 33 -25.32 44.56 40.63
CA LEU A 33 -25.01 43.48 39.71
C LEU A 33 -24.89 43.95 38.26
N ILE A 34 -25.70 44.94 37.85
CA ILE A 34 -25.59 45.61 36.52
C ILE A 34 -24.31 46.45 36.43
N ALA A 35 -23.96 47.20 37.46
CA ALA A 35 -22.73 47.98 37.51
C ALA A 35 -21.46 47.11 37.55
N ALA A 36 -21.47 45.97 38.27
CA ALA A 36 -20.35 45.04 38.30
C ALA A 36 -20.15 44.32 36.95
N ALA A 37 -21.20 44.19 36.14
CA ALA A 37 -21.09 43.64 34.77
C ALA A 37 -20.37 44.62 33.80
N TRP A 38 -20.26 45.88 34.13
CA TRP A 38 -19.58 46.91 33.32
C TRP A 38 -18.10 47.10 33.67
N THR A 39 -17.63 46.53 34.76
CA THR A 39 -16.23 46.65 35.26
C THR A 39 -15.40 45.38 35.08
N LEU A 40 -15.94 44.34 34.46
CA LEU A 40 -15.12 43.17 34.08
C LEU A 40 -14.13 43.62 32.99
N PRO A 41 -12.82 43.25 33.13
CA PRO A 41 -11.84 43.55 32.09
C PRO A 41 -12.34 42.99 30.77
N ALA A 42 -12.40 43.83 29.73
CA ALA A 42 -12.77 43.44 28.38
C ALA A 42 -11.73 42.42 27.91
N ARG A 43 -12.03 41.12 28.05
CA ARG A 43 -11.29 40.10 27.32
C ARG A 43 -11.42 40.45 25.83
N ALA A 44 -10.30 40.51 25.15
CA ALA A 44 -10.29 40.75 23.72
C ALA A 44 -11.16 39.69 23.04
N VAL A 45 -12.22 40.12 22.40
CA VAL A 45 -13.08 39.19 21.62
C VAL A 45 -12.26 38.76 20.41
N VAL A 46 -12.05 37.43 20.29
CA VAL A 46 -11.37 36.85 19.14
C VAL A 46 -12.08 37.27 17.86
N SER A 47 -11.36 37.76 16.87
CA SER A 47 -11.94 38.16 15.58
C SER A 47 -12.42 36.93 14.77
N PHE A 48 -13.38 37.16 13.86
CA PHE A 48 -13.86 36.11 12.95
C PHE A 48 -12.72 35.52 12.13
N GLU A 49 -11.81 36.33 11.64
CA GLU A 49 -10.67 35.91 10.84
C GLU A 49 -9.67 35.05 11.66
N GLU A 50 -9.51 35.37 12.95
CA GLU A 50 -8.71 34.52 13.85
C GLU A 50 -9.36 33.17 14.08
N VAL A 51 -10.66 33.11 14.35
CA VAL A 51 -11.38 31.83 14.51
C VAL A 51 -11.28 30.98 13.24
N LYS A 52 -11.44 31.59 12.07
CA LYS A 52 -11.33 30.91 10.78
C LYS A 52 -9.92 30.44 10.51
N ARG A 53 -8.90 31.26 10.77
CA ARG A 53 -7.48 30.90 10.62
C ARG A 53 -7.06 29.79 11.58
N ASP A 54 -7.56 29.84 12.82
CA ASP A 54 -7.18 28.88 13.87
C ASP A 54 -8.02 27.59 13.84
N PHE A 55 -9.05 27.55 13.00
CA PHE A 55 -9.83 26.34 12.77
C PHE A 55 -8.95 25.23 12.21
N ARG A 56 -9.08 24.04 12.77
CA ARG A 56 -8.34 22.84 12.33
C ARG A 56 -9.32 21.74 12.00
N SER A 57 -9.24 21.24 10.77
CA SER A 57 -9.90 20.00 10.41
C SER A 57 -9.26 18.82 11.16
N SER A 58 -10.03 17.78 11.43
CA SER A 58 -9.50 16.49 11.90
C SER A 58 -8.75 15.73 10.81
N ASP A 59 -8.86 16.19 9.57
CA ASP A 59 -8.29 15.57 8.40
C ASP A 59 -7.11 16.40 7.87
N THR A 60 -6.03 15.72 7.53
CA THR A 60 -4.92 16.33 6.82
C THR A 60 -5.09 16.08 5.32
N ALA A 61 -5.04 17.14 4.52
CA ALA A 61 -5.02 17.05 3.06
C ALA A 61 -3.63 16.60 2.58
N VAL A 62 -3.60 15.59 1.73
CA VAL A 62 -2.39 15.18 1.01
C VAL A 62 -2.54 15.60 -0.45
N LEU A 63 -1.59 16.37 -0.92
CA LEU A 63 -1.61 17.06 -2.21
C LEU A 63 -0.58 16.47 -3.15
N ASP A 64 -0.84 16.55 -4.43
CA ASP A 64 0.14 16.25 -5.46
C ASP A 64 1.26 17.33 -5.49
N ARG A 65 2.25 17.16 -6.38
CA ARG A 65 3.35 18.12 -6.53
C ARG A 65 2.90 19.54 -6.94
N ASN A 66 1.73 19.67 -7.56
CA ASN A 66 1.17 20.93 -8.04
C ASN A 66 0.18 21.55 -7.07
N GLY A 67 -0.17 20.86 -5.97
CA GLY A 67 -1.15 21.31 -4.98
C GLY A 67 -2.58 20.78 -5.22
N GLU A 68 -2.77 19.85 -6.17
CA GLU A 68 -4.06 19.19 -6.38
C GLU A 68 -4.32 18.15 -5.26
N LEU A 69 -5.55 18.10 -4.75
CA LEU A 69 -5.92 17.18 -3.68
C LEU A 69 -5.88 15.72 -4.18
N LEU A 70 -5.07 14.90 -3.53
CA LEU A 70 -4.99 13.45 -3.76
C LEU A 70 -5.80 12.66 -2.75
N GLN A 71 -5.78 13.06 -1.49
CA GLN A 71 -6.37 12.30 -0.40
C GLN A 71 -6.59 13.16 0.84
N ARG A 72 -7.67 12.89 1.57
CA ARG A 72 -7.85 13.36 2.95
C ARG A 72 -7.65 12.19 3.90
N VAL A 73 -6.86 12.39 4.94
CA VAL A 73 -6.59 11.36 5.96
C VAL A 73 -6.95 11.92 7.32
N ARG A 74 -7.80 11.22 8.05
CA ARG A 74 -8.14 11.57 9.42
C ARG A 74 -6.92 11.39 10.32
N THR A 75 -6.48 12.48 10.94
CA THR A 75 -5.30 12.51 11.82
C THR A 75 -5.67 12.67 13.30
N ASP A 76 -6.86 13.21 13.59
CA ASP A 76 -7.42 13.25 14.95
C ASP A 76 -8.58 12.23 15.10
N PRO A 77 -8.37 11.14 15.85
CA PRO A 77 -9.40 10.12 16.04
C PRO A 77 -10.49 10.53 17.05
N THR A 78 -10.27 11.57 17.86
CA THR A 78 -11.18 11.98 18.94
C THR A 78 -12.34 12.83 18.47
N VAL A 79 -12.15 13.56 17.36
CA VAL A 79 -13.13 14.42 16.75
C VAL A 79 -13.22 14.19 15.25
N ARG A 80 -14.41 14.33 14.68
CA ARG A 80 -14.62 14.33 13.23
C ARG A 80 -15.06 15.74 12.84
N ARG A 81 -14.09 16.56 12.44
CA ARG A 81 -14.25 17.95 12.01
C ARG A 81 -13.79 18.07 10.57
N GLY A 82 -14.72 18.42 9.68
CA GLY A 82 -14.45 18.58 8.26
C GLY A 82 -13.71 19.89 7.94
N GLN A 83 -13.82 20.36 6.72
CA GLN A 83 -13.24 21.62 6.30
C GLN A 83 -14.12 22.79 6.73
N TRP A 84 -13.51 24.00 6.85
CA TRP A 84 -14.28 25.21 7.03
C TRP A 84 -15.15 25.46 5.79
N THR A 85 -16.45 25.59 5.99
CA THR A 85 -17.43 25.87 4.92
C THR A 85 -17.84 27.33 5.01
N ALA A 86 -17.61 28.09 3.96
CA ALA A 86 -18.11 29.47 3.89
C ALA A 86 -19.65 29.46 3.84
N LEU A 87 -20.29 30.50 4.40
CA LEU A 87 -21.74 30.52 4.45
C LEU A 87 -22.40 30.50 3.07
N ALA A 88 -21.71 31.04 2.06
CA ALA A 88 -22.16 30.99 0.66
C ALA A 88 -22.23 29.54 0.11
N ASP A 89 -21.37 28.64 0.61
CA ASP A 89 -21.31 27.25 0.21
C ASP A 89 -22.21 26.34 1.06
N VAL A 90 -23.03 26.91 1.93
CA VAL A 90 -24.04 26.18 2.72
C VAL A 90 -25.40 26.32 2.05
N SER A 91 -26.09 25.18 1.91
CA SER A 91 -27.45 25.11 1.35
C SER A 91 -28.39 26.17 1.99
N PRO A 92 -29.19 26.89 1.20
CA PRO A 92 -30.22 27.79 1.73
C PRO A 92 -31.20 27.07 2.66
N ALA A 93 -31.59 25.85 2.35
CA ALA A 93 -32.46 25.01 3.17
C ALA A 93 -31.86 24.78 4.57
N LEU A 94 -30.55 24.52 4.64
CA LEU A 94 -29.87 24.28 5.91
C LEU A 94 -29.79 25.57 6.75
N ARG A 95 -29.44 26.71 6.14
CA ARG A 95 -29.41 28.01 6.85
C ARG A 95 -30.77 28.33 7.46
N THR A 96 -31.84 28.16 6.68
CA THR A 96 -33.21 28.35 7.13
C THR A 96 -33.58 27.35 8.25
N ALA A 97 -33.30 26.06 8.09
CA ALA A 97 -33.61 25.03 9.11
C ALA A 97 -32.94 25.35 10.45
N MET A 98 -31.66 25.73 10.42
CA MET A 98 -30.89 26.06 11.62
C MET A 98 -31.44 27.25 12.37
N VAL A 99 -31.73 28.35 11.64
CA VAL A 99 -32.33 29.55 12.23
C VAL A 99 -33.73 29.24 12.80
N LEU A 100 -34.58 28.54 12.08
CA LEU A 100 -35.92 28.18 12.54
C LEU A 100 -35.92 27.24 13.75
N SER A 101 -34.94 26.33 13.82
CA SER A 101 -34.81 25.38 14.92
C SER A 101 -34.23 26.00 16.17
N GLU A 102 -33.16 26.78 16.05
CA GLU A 102 -32.34 27.21 17.19
C GLU A 102 -32.65 28.63 17.63
N ASP A 103 -32.97 29.55 16.68
CA ASP A 103 -33.11 30.99 16.96
C ASP A 103 -33.97 31.68 15.89
N LYS A 104 -35.30 31.56 15.99
CA LYS A 104 -36.24 32.03 14.96
C LYS A 104 -36.11 33.53 14.62
N ARG A 105 -35.61 34.33 15.54
CA ARG A 105 -35.43 35.75 15.39
C ARG A 105 -33.95 36.16 15.35
N PHE A 106 -33.09 35.27 14.91
CA PHE A 106 -31.64 35.44 14.87
C PHE A 106 -31.23 36.78 14.24
N TYR A 107 -31.85 37.16 13.14
CA TYR A 107 -31.54 38.40 12.43
C TYR A 107 -32.19 39.66 13.04
N GLU A 108 -33.07 39.52 14.07
CA GLU A 108 -33.86 40.63 14.66
C GLU A 108 -33.29 41.12 16.01
N HIS A 109 -32.45 40.38 16.67
CA HIS A 109 -31.90 40.74 17.99
C HIS A 109 -30.37 40.87 17.97
N SER A 110 -29.78 41.50 19.00
CA SER A 110 -28.34 41.74 19.16
C SER A 110 -27.74 40.79 20.20
N GLY A 111 -27.71 39.51 19.90
CA GLY A 111 -27.08 38.43 20.73
C GLY A 111 -28.02 37.80 21.78
N ILE A 112 -29.00 38.55 22.28
CA ILE A 112 -29.96 38.08 23.27
C ILE A 112 -31.36 38.39 22.78
N ASP A 113 -32.21 37.37 22.70
CA ASP A 113 -33.61 37.51 22.42
C ASP A 113 -34.39 37.80 23.74
N TRP A 114 -34.47 39.09 24.11
CA TRP A 114 -35.17 39.51 25.32
C TRP A 114 -36.65 39.12 25.34
N ARG A 115 -37.31 39.00 24.19
CA ARG A 115 -38.71 38.55 24.11
C ARG A 115 -38.81 37.05 24.42
N ALA A 116 -37.86 36.26 23.95
CA ALA A 116 -37.79 34.82 24.28
C ALA A 116 -37.43 34.62 25.77
N VAL A 117 -36.52 35.43 26.31
CA VAL A 117 -36.13 35.39 27.72
C VAL A 117 -37.32 35.73 28.64
N SER A 118 -38.08 36.79 28.32
CA SER A 118 -39.27 37.17 29.10
C SER A 118 -40.38 36.13 28.99
N ALA A 119 -40.63 35.58 27.79
CA ALA A 119 -41.58 34.49 27.59
C ALA A 119 -41.20 33.20 28.34
N ALA A 120 -39.92 32.85 28.39
CA ALA A 120 -39.39 31.74 29.14
C ALA A 120 -39.53 31.95 30.68
N ALA A 121 -39.24 33.17 31.15
CA ALA A 121 -39.41 33.51 32.55
C ALA A 121 -40.91 33.44 32.99
N TRP A 122 -41.79 33.93 32.15
CA TRP A 122 -43.24 33.86 32.39
C TRP A 122 -43.74 32.43 32.37
N GLY A 123 -43.34 31.62 31.39
CA GLY A 123 -43.71 30.20 31.29
C GLY A 123 -43.20 29.34 32.45
N ASN A 124 -42.03 29.61 33.01
CA ASN A 124 -41.51 28.96 34.20
C ASN A 124 -42.29 29.29 35.47
N LEU A 125 -42.92 30.46 35.54
CA LEU A 125 -43.80 30.84 36.64
C LEU A 125 -45.08 30.00 36.68
N TRP A 126 -45.54 29.55 35.50
CA TRP A 126 -46.78 28.79 35.33
C TRP A 126 -46.54 27.28 35.06
N ASN A 127 -45.35 26.77 35.34
CA ASN A 127 -45.00 25.33 35.24
C ASN A 127 -45.19 24.74 33.83
N THR A 128 -45.27 25.54 32.80
CA THR A 128 -45.31 25.11 31.40
C THR A 128 -43.91 24.90 30.87
N ARG A 129 -43.60 23.75 30.22
CA ARG A 129 -42.31 23.48 29.59
C ARG A 129 -42.00 24.55 28.52
N THR A 130 -41.23 25.54 28.89
CA THR A 130 -40.82 26.61 27.97
C THR A 130 -39.63 26.17 27.12
N ARG A 131 -39.61 26.61 25.85
CA ARG A 131 -38.48 26.45 24.94
C ARG A 131 -37.28 27.23 25.48
N GLY A 132 -36.06 26.73 25.26
CA GLY A 132 -34.83 27.35 25.74
C GLY A 132 -34.65 28.76 25.15
N ALA A 133 -34.27 29.72 25.99
CA ALA A 133 -33.98 31.11 25.60
C ALA A 133 -32.52 31.33 25.13
N SER A 134 -31.82 30.28 24.70
CA SER A 134 -30.42 30.38 24.22
C SER A 134 -30.40 30.69 22.72
N THR A 135 -29.76 31.77 22.34
CA THR A 135 -29.57 32.18 20.93
C THR A 135 -28.41 31.45 20.28
N ILE A 136 -28.32 31.45 18.94
CA ILE A 136 -27.18 30.97 18.17
C ILE A 136 -25.89 31.65 18.65
N THR A 137 -25.90 32.96 18.86
CA THR A 137 -24.74 33.75 19.33
C THR A 137 -24.28 33.32 20.73
N MET A 138 -25.22 33.05 21.66
CA MET A 138 -24.89 32.50 22.99
C MET A 138 -24.30 31.08 22.92
N GLN A 139 -24.77 30.26 22.02
CA GLN A 139 -24.20 28.94 21.80
C GLN A 139 -22.79 29.04 21.23
N LEU A 140 -22.57 29.88 20.22
CA LEU A 140 -21.26 30.11 19.62
C LEU A 140 -20.26 30.65 20.65
N SER A 141 -20.64 31.64 21.46
CA SER A 141 -19.74 32.18 22.49
C SER A 141 -19.26 31.11 23.47
N GLY A 142 -20.16 30.15 23.82
CA GLY A 142 -19.80 29.01 24.64
C GLY A 142 -18.95 27.95 23.93
N LEU A 143 -18.88 27.95 22.57
CA LEU A 143 -18.01 27.03 21.82
C LEU A 143 -16.61 27.64 21.61
N LEU A 144 -16.50 28.97 21.56
CA LEU A 144 -15.23 29.68 21.36
C LEU A 144 -14.43 29.88 22.66
N ASP A 145 -15.07 29.83 23.82
CA ASP A 145 -14.42 30.02 25.13
C ASP A 145 -14.48 28.71 25.95
N GLU A 146 -13.31 28.17 26.29
CA GLU A 146 -13.19 26.92 27.06
C GLU A 146 -13.79 27.05 28.46
N ASP A 147 -13.68 28.21 29.11
CA ASP A 147 -14.25 28.48 30.44
C ASP A 147 -15.78 28.51 30.42
N LEU A 148 -16.36 28.80 29.25
CA LEU A 148 -17.81 28.86 29.04
C LEU A 148 -18.39 27.57 28.45
N ARG A 149 -17.54 26.57 28.14
CA ARG A 149 -17.97 25.25 27.61
C ARG A 149 -18.83 24.49 28.61
N ARG A 150 -19.72 23.67 28.10
CA ARG A 150 -20.61 22.81 28.87
C ARG A 150 -19.81 21.70 29.55
N SER A 151 -19.78 21.69 30.89
CA SER A 151 -19.29 20.55 31.68
C SER A 151 -20.32 19.40 31.69
N SER A 152 -19.88 18.18 32.01
CA SER A 152 -20.70 16.97 32.03
C SER A 152 -21.92 17.01 32.97
N GLY A 153 -22.05 18.00 33.84
CA GLY A 153 -23.14 18.17 34.82
C GLY A 153 -24.21 19.21 34.46
N GLY A 154 -24.14 19.85 33.28
CA GLY A 154 -25.03 20.96 32.92
C GLY A 154 -24.37 22.34 33.12
N ARG A 155 -25.02 23.43 32.58
CA ARG A 155 -24.49 24.80 32.70
C ARG A 155 -24.81 25.41 34.03
N SER A 156 -23.82 25.98 34.72
CA SER A 156 -24.05 26.79 35.93
C SER A 156 -24.72 28.14 35.56
N PHE A 157 -25.36 28.75 36.51
CA PHE A 157 -25.99 30.05 36.31
C PHE A 157 -24.97 31.14 35.91
N THR A 158 -23.78 31.08 36.48
CA THR A 158 -22.63 31.95 36.16
C THR A 158 -22.16 31.78 34.72
N GLN A 159 -22.08 30.56 34.21
CA GLN A 159 -21.71 30.29 32.81
C GLN A 159 -22.76 30.86 31.83
N LYS A 160 -24.06 30.80 32.18
CA LYS A 160 -25.11 31.40 31.33
C LYS A 160 -24.97 32.93 31.27
N ILE A 161 -24.68 33.60 32.40
CA ILE A 161 -24.43 35.04 32.43
C ILE A 161 -23.20 35.37 31.59
N GLY A 162 -22.09 34.63 31.74
CA GLY A 162 -20.88 34.82 30.96
C GLY A 162 -21.14 34.70 29.46
N GLN A 163 -21.87 33.66 29.01
CA GLN A 163 -22.30 33.48 27.63
C GLN A 163 -23.15 34.64 27.11
N THR A 164 -24.01 35.21 27.94
CA THR A 164 -24.88 36.35 27.59
C THR A 164 -24.04 37.58 27.29
N VAL A 165 -23.05 37.89 28.16
CA VAL A 165 -22.14 39.03 27.99
C VAL A 165 -21.25 38.82 26.74
N ALA A 166 -20.69 37.62 26.60
CA ALA A 166 -19.84 37.29 25.45
C ALA A 166 -20.64 37.35 24.12
N ALA A 167 -21.91 36.90 24.13
CA ALA A 167 -22.78 37.01 22.95
C ALA A 167 -23.04 38.47 22.54
N ALA A 168 -23.29 39.34 23.51
CA ALA A 168 -23.48 40.77 23.24
C ALA A 168 -22.20 41.44 22.69
N GLN A 169 -21.03 41.02 23.17
CA GLN A 169 -19.75 41.50 22.65
C GLN A 169 -19.47 40.98 21.23
N LEU A 170 -19.79 39.71 20.96
CA LEU A 170 -19.66 39.10 19.64
C LEU A 170 -20.48 39.83 18.59
N GLU A 171 -21.73 40.13 18.86
CA GLU A 171 -22.65 40.87 17.98
C GLU A 171 -22.22 42.31 17.69
N ARG A 172 -21.43 42.91 18.56
CA ARG A 172 -20.85 44.25 18.32
C ARG A 172 -19.70 44.22 17.31
N ASN A 173 -19.01 43.10 17.21
CA ASN A 173 -17.78 42.97 16.43
C ASN A 173 -17.96 42.12 15.15
N TRP A 174 -18.96 41.24 15.11
CA TRP A 174 -19.20 40.34 14.02
C TRP A 174 -20.56 40.56 13.37
N ARG A 175 -20.64 40.33 12.06
CA ARG A 175 -21.92 40.35 11.34
C ARG A 175 -22.66 39.04 11.60
N LYS A 176 -24.00 39.07 11.48
CA LYS A 176 -24.86 37.88 11.62
C LYS A 176 -24.41 36.72 10.77
N ASP A 177 -24.03 36.98 9.53
CA ASP A 177 -23.56 35.93 8.61
C ASP A 177 -22.24 35.30 9.09
N GLN A 178 -21.31 36.07 9.67
CA GLN A 178 -20.09 35.58 10.26
C GLN A 178 -20.35 34.72 11.50
N ILE A 179 -21.32 35.11 12.33
CA ILE A 179 -21.77 34.34 13.49
C ILE A 179 -22.36 33.02 13.07
N LEU A 180 -23.26 33.01 12.08
CA LEU A 180 -23.86 31.77 11.55
C LEU A 180 -22.84 30.88 10.89
N GLU A 181 -21.91 31.43 10.09
CA GLU A 181 -20.82 30.69 9.47
C GLU A 181 -19.95 29.96 10.53
N ALA A 182 -19.48 30.72 11.53
CA ALA A 182 -18.65 30.14 12.59
C ALA A 182 -19.42 29.07 13.42
N TYR A 183 -20.69 29.33 13.71
CA TYR A 183 -21.55 28.40 14.41
C TYR A 183 -21.68 27.07 13.66
N LEU A 184 -22.03 27.11 12.39
CA LEU A 184 -22.17 25.91 11.54
C LEU A 184 -20.89 25.10 11.45
N ASN A 185 -19.72 25.74 11.51
CA ASN A 185 -18.42 25.07 11.47
C ASN A 185 -17.95 24.49 12.81
N THR A 186 -18.48 24.98 13.95
CA THR A 186 -17.99 24.62 15.28
C THR A 186 -18.97 23.85 16.14
N VAL A 187 -20.26 23.85 15.77
CA VAL A 187 -21.29 23.17 16.54
C VAL A 187 -21.13 21.64 16.53
N PRO A 188 -21.19 20.99 17.71
CA PRO A 188 -21.21 19.52 17.77
C PRO A 188 -22.58 18.98 17.36
N PHE A 189 -22.58 17.91 16.57
CA PHE A 189 -23.79 17.22 16.13
C PHE A 189 -23.97 15.89 16.85
N ARG A 190 -23.53 14.77 16.28
CA ARG A 190 -23.74 13.42 16.80
C ARG A 190 -22.43 12.69 17.03
N GLY A 191 -22.24 12.15 18.24
CA GLY A 191 -21.00 11.45 18.60
C GLY A 191 -19.80 12.40 18.48
N GLU A 192 -18.85 12.04 17.64
CA GLU A 192 -17.61 12.78 17.38
C GLU A 192 -17.74 13.88 16.31
N ILE A 193 -18.91 14.00 15.65
CA ILE A 193 -19.11 14.90 14.51
C ILE A 193 -19.22 16.36 14.98
N VAL A 194 -18.34 17.21 14.46
CA VAL A 194 -18.30 18.66 14.70
C VAL A 194 -18.28 19.40 13.35
N GLY A 195 -19.18 20.36 13.22
CA GLY A 195 -19.31 21.18 12.02
C GLY A 195 -20.09 20.52 10.88
N ILE A 196 -20.61 21.38 10.01
CA ILE A 196 -21.57 21.01 8.98
C ILE A 196 -20.96 20.17 7.85
N ASP A 197 -19.69 20.41 7.49
CA ASP A 197 -19.03 19.63 6.45
C ASP A 197 -18.91 18.15 6.87
N ALA A 198 -18.47 17.89 8.10
CA ALA A 198 -18.40 16.55 8.64
C ALA A 198 -19.78 15.88 8.76
N LEU A 199 -20.80 16.64 9.21
CA LEU A 199 -22.17 16.13 9.29
C LEU A 199 -22.70 15.74 7.91
N SER A 200 -22.66 16.64 6.95
CA SER A 200 -23.21 16.49 5.61
C SER A 200 -22.61 15.26 4.90
N ARG A 201 -21.30 15.15 4.93
CA ARG A 201 -20.59 14.02 4.32
C ARG A 201 -20.83 12.70 5.05
N THR A 202 -20.86 12.72 6.40
CA THR A 202 -21.02 11.48 7.18
C THR A 202 -22.44 10.93 7.09
N LEU A 203 -23.48 11.76 7.27
CA LEU A 203 -24.85 11.30 7.34
C LEU A 203 -25.53 11.21 5.97
N PHE A 204 -25.19 12.13 5.06
CA PHE A 204 -25.91 12.27 3.79
C PHE A 204 -25.04 11.96 2.56
N GLY A 205 -23.70 11.85 2.72
CA GLY A 205 -22.79 11.59 1.59
C GLY A 205 -22.71 12.74 0.60
N LYS A 206 -23.01 13.98 1.01
CA LYS A 206 -23.10 15.17 0.16
C LYS A 206 -22.24 16.31 0.69
N ALA A 207 -21.90 17.26 -0.19
CA ALA A 207 -21.36 18.54 0.25
C ALA A 207 -22.44 19.38 0.96
N PRO A 208 -22.07 20.29 1.88
CA PRO A 208 -23.03 21.15 2.60
C PRO A 208 -23.95 21.98 1.72
N SER A 209 -23.51 22.33 0.50
CA SER A 209 -24.30 23.07 -0.50
C SER A 209 -25.42 22.25 -1.13
N GLY A 210 -25.31 20.92 -1.11
CA GLY A 210 -26.25 19.99 -1.75
C GLY A 210 -27.35 19.45 -0.82
N LEU A 211 -27.46 19.91 0.42
CA LEU A 211 -28.49 19.44 1.35
C LEU A 211 -29.87 19.97 0.97
N ASP A 212 -30.84 19.06 0.89
CA ASP A 212 -32.25 19.40 0.67
C ASP A 212 -32.98 19.78 2.00
N ALA A 213 -34.27 20.12 1.93
CA ALA A 213 -35.03 20.53 3.09
C ALA A 213 -35.21 19.41 4.14
N ARG A 214 -35.30 18.15 3.71
CA ARG A 214 -35.41 16.99 4.61
C ARG A 214 -34.10 16.76 5.36
N GLU A 215 -32.98 16.74 4.66
CA GLU A 215 -31.64 16.58 5.22
C GLU A 215 -31.31 17.75 6.16
N ALA A 216 -31.65 18.96 5.76
CA ALA A 216 -31.47 20.18 6.53
C ALA A 216 -32.29 20.14 7.85
N SER A 217 -33.53 19.65 7.82
CA SER A 217 -34.36 19.51 9.01
C SER A 217 -33.81 18.48 10.00
N VAL A 218 -33.25 17.37 9.51
CA VAL A 218 -32.57 16.35 10.34
C VAL A 218 -31.30 16.94 10.96
N ALA A 219 -30.49 17.65 10.19
CA ALA A 219 -29.30 18.32 10.70
C ALA A 219 -29.64 19.31 11.83
N ALA A 220 -30.64 20.17 11.64
CA ALA A 220 -31.09 21.12 12.65
C ALA A 220 -31.66 20.42 13.92
N ALA A 221 -32.39 19.32 13.77
CA ALA A 221 -32.88 18.53 14.88
C ALA A 221 -31.78 17.91 15.75
N LEU A 222 -30.66 17.53 15.12
CA LEU A 222 -29.49 16.95 15.79
C LEU A 222 -28.74 17.96 16.66
N VAL A 223 -28.67 19.22 16.29
CA VAL A 223 -28.01 20.25 17.12
C VAL A 223 -28.61 20.35 18.50
N ARG A 224 -29.93 20.26 18.57
CA ARG A 224 -30.69 20.39 19.82
C ARG A 224 -30.47 19.23 20.79
N ALA A 225 -30.27 18.01 20.23
CA ALA A 225 -30.01 16.82 21.01
C ALA A 225 -29.15 15.81 20.21
N PRO A 226 -27.85 16.02 20.21
CA PRO A 226 -26.91 15.27 19.37
C PRO A 226 -27.05 13.73 19.47
N ASN A 227 -27.28 13.22 20.67
CA ASN A 227 -27.34 11.78 20.96
C ASN A 227 -28.77 11.24 21.19
N ALA A 228 -29.80 11.98 20.75
CA ALA A 228 -31.19 11.51 20.88
C ALA A 228 -31.43 10.24 20.03
N LYS A 229 -32.43 9.46 20.45
CA LYS A 229 -32.89 8.28 19.69
C LYS A 229 -33.38 8.72 18.30
N PRO A 230 -33.20 7.91 17.24
CA PRO A 230 -33.62 8.27 15.88
C PRO A 230 -35.04 8.80 15.75
N ALA A 231 -36.04 8.13 16.36
CA ALA A 231 -37.41 8.55 16.34
C ALA A 231 -37.64 9.96 16.95
N MET A 232 -36.89 10.31 17.99
CA MET A 232 -36.96 11.66 18.59
C MET A 232 -36.37 12.72 17.67
N VAL A 233 -35.28 12.37 16.93
CA VAL A 233 -34.70 13.25 15.92
C VAL A 233 -35.68 13.44 14.77
N ALA A 234 -36.31 12.37 14.29
CA ALA A 234 -37.28 12.39 13.20
C ALA A 234 -38.50 13.25 13.55
N GLN A 235 -39.04 13.10 14.74
CA GLN A 235 -40.16 13.92 15.22
C GLN A 235 -39.82 15.41 15.16
N ARG A 236 -38.63 15.81 15.66
CA ARG A 236 -38.16 17.20 15.63
C ARG A 236 -37.89 17.67 14.23
N ALA A 237 -37.28 16.85 13.39
CA ALA A 237 -37.04 17.15 12.00
C ALA A 237 -38.36 17.43 11.26
N CYS A 238 -39.39 16.62 11.54
CA CYS A 238 -40.75 16.83 10.97
C CYS A 238 -41.35 18.17 11.39
N GLU A 239 -41.18 18.59 12.65
CA GLU A 239 -41.64 19.90 13.14
C GLU A 239 -40.89 21.05 12.40
N VAL A 240 -39.58 20.92 12.20
CA VAL A 240 -38.76 21.90 11.47
C VAL A 240 -39.18 21.95 10.01
N LEU A 241 -39.32 20.78 9.35
CA LEU A 241 -39.69 20.72 7.93
C LEU A 241 -41.06 21.35 7.66
N ARG A 242 -42.07 21.06 8.50
CA ARG A 242 -43.38 21.70 8.43
C ARG A 242 -43.32 23.24 8.58
N THR A 243 -42.37 23.73 9.38
CA THR A 243 -42.18 25.15 9.56
C THR A 243 -41.47 25.77 8.34
N MET A 244 -40.59 25.05 7.68
CA MET A 244 -39.90 25.46 6.47
C MET A 244 -40.82 25.48 5.24
N GLU A 245 -41.69 24.48 5.13
CA GLU A 245 -42.55 24.25 3.97
C GLU A 245 -44.03 24.16 4.36
N PRO A 246 -44.63 25.28 4.85
CA PRO A 246 -45.99 25.24 5.41
C PRO A 246 -47.07 24.93 4.37
N GLN A 247 -46.76 25.07 3.11
CA GLN A 247 -47.68 24.85 1.98
C GLN A 247 -47.68 23.37 1.50
N GLN A 248 -46.69 22.59 1.92
CA GLN A 248 -46.54 21.21 1.50
C GLN A 248 -47.00 20.23 2.61
N LYS A 249 -47.69 19.16 2.21
CA LYS A 249 -48.02 18.05 3.13
C LYS A 249 -46.75 17.28 3.48
N THR A 250 -46.26 17.47 4.69
CA THR A 250 -45.05 16.75 5.16
C THR A 250 -45.39 15.31 5.53
N ASP A 251 -44.76 14.36 4.91
CA ASP A 251 -44.79 12.95 5.26
C ASP A 251 -43.76 12.66 6.36
N CYS A 252 -44.24 12.63 7.63
CA CYS A 252 -43.38 12.40 8.78
C CYS A 252 -42.97 10.92 8.94
N GLU A 253 -43.68 9.98 8.36
CA GLU A 253 -43.34 8.56 8.40
C GLU A 253 -42.17 8.26 7.47
N ALA A 254 -42.24 8.77 6.24
CA ALA A 254 -41.11 8.70 5.31
C ALA A 254 -39.87 9.41 5.86
N LEU A 255 -40.04 10.55 6.57
CA LEU A 255 -38.94 11.25 7.22
C LEU A 255 -38.37 10.47 8.40
N ASP A 256 -39.17 9.69 9.14
CA ASP A 256 -38.69 8.83 10.23
C ASP A 256 -37.81 7.69 9.69
N MET A 257 -38.27 7.00 8.65
CA MET A 257 -37.44 5.97 7.98
C MET A 257 -36.12 6.55 7.45
N PHE A 258 -36.18 7.68 6.78
CA PHE A 258 -35.00 8.37 6.27
C PHE A 258 -34.04 8.77 7.41
N THR A 259 -34.55 9.38 8.47
CA THR A 259 -33.76 9.81 9.63
C THR A 259 -33.11 8.62 10.32
N SER A 260 -33.83 7.54 10.52
CA SER A 260 -33.32 6.33 11.15
C SER A 260 -32.18 5.71 10.35
N ALA A 261 -32.30 5.66 9.03
CA ALA A 261 -31.22 5.20 8.14
C ALA A 261 -30.01 6.16 8.14
N ALA A 262 -30.24 7.48 8.07
CA ALA A 262 -29.19 8.48 8.02
C ALA A 262 -28.36 8.53 9.32
N VAL A 263 -29.00 8.54 10.50
CA VAL A 263 -28.29 8.67 11.79
C VAL A 263 -27.58 7.38 12.22
N GLN A 264 -27.85 6.25 11.57
CA GLN A 264 -27.13 4.99 11.77
C GLN A 264 -25.86 4.90 10.89
N ARG A 265 -25.76 5.69 9.83
CA ARG A 265 -24.55 5.73 9.00
C ARG A 265 -23.37 6.20 9.84
N ARG A 266 -22.38 5.33 10.00
CA ARG A 266 -21.14 5.63 10.71
C ARG A 266 -19.94 5.74 9.76
N ALA A 267 -20.09 5.31 8.54
CA ALA A 267 -19.07 5.34 7.53
C ALA A 267 -19.13 6.67 6.76
N PHE A 268 -18.44 7.66 7.28
CA PHE A 268 -17.73 8.54 6.38
C PHE A 268 -16.66 7.65 5.76
N GLU A 269 -16.69 7.44 4.46
CA GLU A 269 -15.56 6.79 3.80
C GLU A 269 -14.35 7.71 4.00
N PRO A 270 -13.38 7.32 4.87
CA PRO A 270 -12.22 8.16 5.14
C PRO A 270 -11.32 8.30 3.90
N ASN A 271 -11.72 7.68 2.80
CA ASN A 271 -10.96 7.50 1.55
C ASN A 271 -11.53 8.29 0.38
N GLU A 272 -12.07 9.47 0.58
CA GLU A 272 -12.27 10.40 -0.54
C GLU A 272 -10.91 10.77 -1.12
N GLY A 273 -10.49 10.04 -2.14
CA GLY A 273 -9.25 10.31 -2.84
C GLY A 273 -8.72 9.10 -3.58
N ILE A 274 -7.64 9.34 -4.32
CA ILE A 274 -7.05 8.38 -5.27
C ILE A 274 -5.74 7.77 -4.78
N ALA A 275 -5.27 8.12 -3.57
CA ALA A 275 -3.96 7.70 -3.07
C ALA A 275 -3.95 7.39 -1.55
N PRO A 276 -4.87 6.54 -1.02
CA PRO A 276 -5.01 6.34 0.42
C PRO A 276 -3.75 5.76 1.08
N HIS A 277 -3.07 4.80 0.45
CA HIS A 277 -1.88 4.16 0.98
C HIS A 277 -0.67 5.09 1.01
N ALA A 278 -0.43 5.83 -0.10
CA ALA A 278 0.64 6.82 -0.18
C ALA A 278 0.43 7.94 0.85
N ALA A 279 -0.81 8.40 1.02
CA ALA A 279 -1.14 9.45 1.98
C ALA A 279 -0.85 9.00 3.42
N ARG A 280 -1.29 7.80 3.81
CA ARG A 280 -0.99 7.23 5.12
C ARG A 280 0.51 7.04 5.35
N ARG A 281 1.25 6.66 4.31
CA ARG A 281 2.69 6.47 4.37
C ARG A 281 3.43 7.80 4.58
N VAL A 282 3.17 8.81 3.77
CA VAL A 282 3.86 10.10 3.88
C VAL A 282 3.59 10.78 5.22
N LEU A 283 2.35 10.70 5.74
CA LEU A 283 2.01 11.25 7.06
C LEU A 283 2.74 10.51 8.18
N ARG A 284 2.93 9.20 8.05
CA ARG A 284 3.71 8.40 8.99
C ARG A 284 5.19 8.79 8.95
N GLU A 285 5.79 8.88 7.77
CA GLU A 285 7.20 9.30 7.60
C GLU A 285 7.47 10.69 8.20
N ILE A 286 6.55 11.65 8.01
CA ILE A 286 6.65 12.99 8.61
C ILE A 286 6.56 12.93 10.13
N ARG A 287 5.62 12.16 10.66
CA ARG A 287 5.47 11.98 12.11
C ARG A 287 6.72 11.38 12.74
N ASP A 288 7.26 10.33 12.13
CA ASP A 288 8.43 9.61 12.61
C ASP A 288 9.69 10.49 12.53
N ALA A 289 9.83 11.30 11.47
CA ALA A 289 10.89 12.29 11.34
C ALA A 289 10.78 13.41 12.39
N ASN A 290 9.58 13.90 12.67
CA ASN A 290 9.34 14.89 13.73
C ASN A 290 9.63 14.32 15.13
N ALA A 291 9.27 13.06 15.38
CA ALA A 291 9.57 12.36 16.64
C ALA A 291 11.09 12.17 16.84
N ALA A 292 11.82 11.83 15.78
CA ALA A 292 13.28 11.69 15.81
C ALA A 292 14.01 13.03 16.00
N ALA A 293 13.43 14.13 15.53
CA ALA A 293 13.99 15.48 15.66
C ALA A 293 13.68 16.16 17.00
N ALA A 294 12.74 15.62 17.82
CA ALA A 294 12.40 16.18 19.13
C ALA A 294 13.53 15.86 20.13
N PRO A 295 14.16 16.87 20.77
CA PRO A 295 15.14 16.61 21.83
C PRO A 295 14.46 15.90 23.00
N ALA A 296 15.18 14.96 23.62
CA ALA A 296 14.73 14.11 24.75
C ALA A 296 14.30 14.87 26.03
N ALA A 297 14.24 16.20 26.00
CA ALA A 297 13.92 17.07 27.13
C ALA A 297 13.05 18.26 26.73
N ALA A 298 11.84 18.00 26.22
CA ALA A 298 10.84 19.07 26.07
C ALA A 298 9.43 18.55 26.38
N SER A 299 9.22 18.26 27.67
CA SER A 299 7.90 18.33 28.31
C SER A 299 7.43 19.80 28.26
N ALA A 300 6.29 20.03 27.57
CA ALA A 300 5.45 21.23 27.68
C ALA A 300 6.10 22.59 27.36
N ALA A 301 6.35 22.87 26.08
CA ALA A 301 6.32 24.23 25.58
C ALA A 301 5.25 24.34 24.47
N PRO A 302 4.36 25.39 24.47
CA PRO A 302 3.41 25.59 23.42
C PRO A 302 4.14 25.85 22.10
N ALA A 303 3.65 25.23 21.02
CA ALA A 303 4.22 25.36 19.68
C ALA A 303 4.36 26.85 19.28
N PRO A 304 5.47 27.26 18.62
CA PRO A 304 5.70 28.64 18.23
C PRO A 304 4.57 29.12 17.29
N LYS A 305 3.87 30.15 17.72
CA LYS A 305 2.90 30.90 16.91
C LYS A 305 3.65 31.64 15.81
N GLY A 306 3.45 31.25 14.53
CA GLY A 306 3.88 32.08 13.42
C GLY A 306 4.67 31.38 12.31
N LYS A 307 4.06 30.47 11.59
CA LYS A 307 4.26 30.22 10.14
C LYS A 307 2.89 29.84 9.60
N GLU A 308 2.44 30.46 8.52
CA GLU A 308 1.31 29.97 7.73
C GLU A 308 1.59 28.49 7.41
N LYS A 309 0.96 27.59 8.16
CA LYS A 309 1.03 26.17 7.86
C LYS A 309 0.19 25.96 6.63
N GLU A 310 0.82 25.69 5.51
CA GLU A 310 0.13 25.10 4.35
C GLU A 310 -0.90 24.10 4.86
N THR A 311 -2.15 24.25 4.44
CA THR A 311 -3.28 23.44 4.90
C THR A 311 -3.22 21.99 4.40
N GLY A 312 -2.06 21.52 3.90
CA GLY A 312 -1.87 20.18 3.37
C GLY A 312 -0.40 19.78 3.24
N VAL A 313 -0.19 18.48 3.11
CA VAL A 313 1.14 17.87 2.88
C VAL A 313 1.31 17.63 1.39
N ARG A 314 2.31 18.28 0.78
CA ARG A 314 2.68 18.06 -0.63
C ARG A 314 3.50 16.79 -0.80
N THR A 315 3.24 16.08 -1.89
CA THR A 315 3.96 14.87 -2.28
C THR A 315 4.63 15.03 -3.63
N THR A 316 5.43 14.04 -4.04
CA THR A 316 6.01 13.94 -5.38
C THR A 316 5.05 13.36 -6.40
N LEU A 317 3.90 12.85 -5.97
CA LEU A 317 2.90 12.24 -6.85
C LEU A 317 2.38 13.23 -7.90
N ARG A 318 1.90 12.68 -9.02
CA ARG A 318 1.24 13.41 -10.11
C ARG A 318 -0.21 12.96 -10.20
N ALA A 319 -1.17 13.82 -9.87
CA ALA A 319 -2.57 13.46 -9.82
C ALA A 319 -3.13 12.86 -11.14
N PRO A 320 -2.81 13.39 -12.33
CA PRO A 320 -3.26 12.78 -13.59
C PRO A 320 -2.71 11.35 -13.80
N LEU A 321 -1.42 11.12 -13.45
CA LEU A 321 -0.80 9.80 -13.56
C LEU A 321 -1.38 8.85 -12.52
N GLN A 322 -1.62 9.31 -11.30
CA GLN A 322 -2.22 8.52 -10.22
C GLN A 322 -3.62 8.03 -10.59
N ARG A 323 -4.47 8.91 -11.15
CA ARG A 323 -5.81 8.51 -11.65
C ARG A 323 -5.69 7.49 -12.77
N PHE A 324 -4.89 7.79 -13.79
CA PHE A 324 -4.71 6.88 -14.93
C PHE A 324 -4.22 5.49 -14.47
N ALA A 325 -3.25 5.45 -13.55
CA ALA A 325 -2.71 4.20 -13.01
C ALA A 325 -3.78 3.39 -12.24
N LEU A 326 -4.57 4.06 -11.40
CA LEU A 326 -5.66 3.43 -10.64
C LEU A 326 -6.75 2.89 -11.58
N ASP A 327 -7.22 3.71 -12.52
CA ASP A 327 -8.28 3.34 -13.47
C ASP A 327 -7.84 2.18 -14.38
N THR A 328 -6.58 2.21 -14.84
CA THR A 328 -5.99 1.15 -15.66
C THR A 328 -5.93 -0.16 -14.87
N LEU A 329 -5.40 -0.13 -13.65
CA LEU A 329 -5.34 -1.32 -12.79
C LEU A 329 -6.74 -1.90 -12.56
N GLN A 330 -7.70 -1.08 -12.15
CA GLN A 330 -9.06 -1.53 -11.88
C GLN A 330 -9.76 -2.10 -13.10
N ARG A 331 -9.54 -1.53 -14.30
CA ARG A 331 -10.11 -2.05 -15.54
C ARG A 331 -9.60 -3.43 -15.84
N HIS A 332 -8.29 -3.64 -15.83
CA HIS A 332 -7.69 -4.96 -16.10
C HIS A 332 -8.08 -6.01 -15.06
N LEU A 333 -8.19 -5.63 -13.79
CA LEU A 333 -8.64 -6.57 -12.76
C LEU A 333 -10.11 -6.98 -12.93
N ARG A 334 -11.00 -6.08 -13.42
CA ARG A 334 -12.37 -6.46 -13.76
C ARG A 334 -12.44 -7.48 -14.91
N GLU A 335 -11.55 -7.37 -15.90
CA GLU A 335 -11.42 -8.34 -17.01
C GLU A 335 -10.94 -9.72 -16.51
N LEU A 336 -10.16 -9.75 -15.42
CA LEU A 336 -9.63 -10.97 -14.82
C LEU A 336 -10.50 -11.54 -13.69
N ARG A 337 -11.65 -10.95 -13.39
CA ARG A 337 -12.49 -11.32 -12.24
C ARG A 337 -12.86 -12.80 -12.19
N GLU A 338 -13.16 -13.40 -13.34
CA GLU A 338 -13.52 -14.83 -13.46
C GLU A 338 -12.32 -15.77 -13.26
N ARG A 339 -11.10 -15.23 -13.17
CA ARG A 339 -9.87 -15.99 -12.97
C ARG A 339 -9.35 -15.92 -11.53
N HIS A 340 -10.21 -15.61 -10.57
CA HIS A 340 -9.87 -15.48 -9.16
C HIS A 340 -8.72 -14.48 -8.92
N VAL A 341 -8.93 -13.25 -9.39
CA VAL A 341 -7.99 -12.13 -9.27
C VAL A 341 -8.71 -10.92 -8.70
N GLU A 342 -8.30 -10.45 -7.53
CA GLU A 342 -8.98 -9.37 -6.81
C GLU A 342 -8.10 -8.15 -6.60
N ASP A 343 -6.77 -8.37 -6.45
CA ASP A 343 -5.86 -7.33 -6.01
C ASP A 343 -4.79 -7.01 -7.03
N GLY A 344 -4.27 -5.80 -6.90
CA GLY A 344 -3.12 -5.35 -7.63
C GLY A 344 -2.52 -4.10 -7.02
N ALA A 345 -1.26 -3.86 -7.33
CA ALA A 345 -0.51 -2.69 -6.89
C ALA A 345 0.38 -2.18 -8.02
N LEU A 346 0.66 -0.88 -7.99
CA LEU A 346 1.49 -0.23 -9.00
C LEU A 346 2.30 0.91 -8.39
N VAL A 347 3.55 1.03 -8.80
CA VAL A 347 4.42 2.15 -8.45
C VAL A 347 5.17 2.65 -9.68
N VAL A 348 5.30 3.98 -9.79
CA VAL A 348 6.07 4.64 -10.83
C VAL A 348 7.15 5.49 -10.18
N LEU A 349 8.40 5.28 -10.58
CA LEU A 349 9.57 6.02 -10.11
C LEU A 349 10.18 6.86 -11.23
N ASP A 350 10.64 8.06 -10.91
CA ASP A 350 11.53 8.84 -11.75
C ASP A 350 12.97 8.31 -11.57
N ASN A 351 13.62 7.94 -12.67
CA ASN A 351 14.95 7.31 -12.61
C ASN A 351 16.01 8.24 -12.01
N ALA A 352 16.01 9.49 -12.41
CA ALA A 352 17.04 10.45 -12.02
C ALA A 352 16.91 10.86 -10.54
N THR A 353 15.69 11.14 -10.09
CA THR A 353 15.46 11.72 -8.76
C THR A 353 15.11 10.70 -7.67
N GLY A 354 14.55 9.55 -8.05
CA GLY A 354 13.96 8.58 -7.11
C GLY A 354 12.62 9.02 -6.54
N GLU A 355 12.03 10.08 -7.07
CA GLU A 355 10.69 10.50 -6.70
C GLU A 355 9.65 9.47 -7.12
N VAL A 356 8.72 9.19 -6.21
CA VAL A 356 7.56 8.36 -6.51
C VAL A 356 6.51 9.24 -7.20
N LEU A 357 6.17 8.91 -8.45
CA LEU A 357 5.25 9.69 -9.26
C LEU A 357 3.81 9.18 -9.23
N ALA A 358 3.62 7.88 -8.95
CA ALA A 358 2.34 7.25 -8.69
C ALA A 358 2.51 6.09 -7.69
N TRP A 359 1.49 5.88 -6.86
CA TRP A 359 1.43 4.82 -5.85
C TRP A 359 0.01 4.31 -5.72
N VAL A 360 -0.27 3.18 -6.31
CA VAL A 360 -1.55 2.48 -6.19
C VAL A 360 -1.31 1.24 -5.34
N GLY A 361 -1.78 1.27 -4.08
CA GLY A 361 -1.53 0.18 -3.12
C GLY A 361 -2.55 -0.93 -3.14
N SER A 362 -3.71 -0.73 -3.76
CA SER A 362 -4.79 -1.71 -3.82
C SER A 362 -5.71 -1.41 -4.99
N SER A 363 -6.49 -2.41 -5.41
CA SER A 363 -7.59 -2.26 -6.37
C SER A 363 -8.81 -1.50 -5.80
N GLY A 364 -8.78 -1.15 -4.50
CA GLY A 364 -9.87 -0.46 -3.82
C GLY A 364 -11.12 -1.33 -3.69
N PRO A 365 -12.27 -0.93 -4.28
CA PRO A 365 -13.54 -1.66 -4.10
C PRO A 365 -13.57 -3.08 -4.67
N LEU A 366 -12.59 -3.47 -5.48
CA LEU A 366 -12.49 -4.83 -6.04
C LEU A 366 -11.83 -5.79 -5.04
N SER A 367 -11.07 -5.28 -4.06
CA SER A 367 -10.34 -6.04 -3.07
C SER A 367 -11.17 -6.25 -1.79
N GLN A 368 -11.14 -7.45 -1.24
CA GLN A 368 -11.64 -7.74 0.11
C GLN A 368 -10.70 -7.23 1.21
N ALA A 369 -9.47 -6.89 0.85
CA ALA A 369 -8.42 -6.39 1.75
C ALA A 369 -7.89 -5.02 1.29
N ALA A 370 -8.78 -4.08 0.93
CA ALA A 370 -8.46 -2.77 0.35
C ALA A 370 -7.47 -1.93 1.20
N GLU A 371 -7.36 -2.20 2.50
CA GLU A 371 -6.45 -1.51 3.42
C GLU A 371 -5.00 -2.03 3.35
N VAL A 372 -4.76 -3.20 2.76
CA VAL A 372 -3.43 -3.75 2.57
C VAL A 372 -2.71 -2.99 1.45
N ASP A 373 -1.55 -2.44 1.76
CA ASP A 373 -0.71 -1.75 0.78
C ASP A 373 0.17 -2.75 0.02
N GLY A 374 -0.27 -3.18 -1.15
CA GLY A 374 0.44 -4.11 -2.03
C GLY A 374 1.79 -3.58 -2.55
N VAL A 375 2.05 -2.26 -2.48
CA VAL A 375 3.35 -1.69 -2.84
C VAL A 375 4.42 -2.02 -1.80
N THR A 376 4.03 -2.20 -0.54
CA THR A 376 4.95 -2.52 0.57
C THR A 376 4.82 -3.95 1.10
N ALA A 377 3.73 -4.64 0.79
CA ALA A 377 3.54 -6.03 1.17
C ALA A 377 4.65 -6.92 0.58
N LEU A 378 5.13 -7.87 1.39
CA LEU A 378 6.15 -8.82 0.97
C LEU A 378 5.49 -9.97 0.19
N ARG A 379 5.99 -10.21 -1.03
CA ARG A 379 5.48 -11.22 -1.97
C ARG A 379 6.62 -11.88 -2.71
N GLN A 380 6.42 -13.09 -3.22
CA GLN A 380 7.43 -13.80 -3.99
C GLN A 380 7.58 -13.20 -5.39
N PRO A 381 8.74 -12.64 -5.74
CA PRO A 381 8.96 -11.93 -7.00
C PRO A 381 9.07 -12.85 -8.22
N GLY A 382 9.23 -14.15 -8.02
CA GLY A 382 9.41 -15.09 -9.11
C GLY A 382 10.61 -14.72 -9.99
N SER A 383 10.44 -14.86 -11.28
CA SER A 383 11.50 -14.61 -12.29
C SER A 383 11.97 -13.15 -12.39
N THR A 384 11.41 -12.20 -11.62
CA THR A 384 11.88 -10.80 -11.66
C THR A 384 13.21 -10.60 -10.97
N LEU A 385 13.73 -11.56 -10.20
CA LEU A 385 15.10 -11.47 -9.67
C LEU A 385 16.18 -11.82 -10.70
N LYS A 386 15.85 -12.54 -11.78
CA LYS A 386 16.81 -12.98 -12.79
C LYS A 386 17.68 -11.87 -13.40
N PRO A 387 17.15 -10.67 -13.73
CA PRO A 387 17.99 -9.60 -14.26
C PRO A 387 19.13 -9.20 -13.33
N LEU A 388 18.91 -9.17 -12.02
CA LEU A 388 19.95 -8.87 -11.03
C LEU A 388 21.01 -9.98 -10.98
N LEU A 389 20.58 -11.23 -11.00
CA LEU A 389 21.50 -12.39 -11.05
C LEU A 389 22.39 -12.38 -12.29
N TYR A 390 21.79 -12.16 -13.47
CA TYR A 390 22.56 -12.12 -14.72
C TYR A 390 23.49 -10.89 -14.76
N ALA A 391 23.06 -9.75 -14.22
CA ALA A 391 23.92 -8.58 -14.12
C ALA A 391 25.16 -8.86 -13.25
N GLN A 392 24.97 -9.51 -12.09
CA GLN A 392 26.08 -9.93 -11.24
C GLN A 392 26.99 -10.94 -11.96
N ALA A 393 26.43 -11.98 -12.57
CA ALA A 393 27.22 -13.00 -13.26
C ALA A 393 28.06 -12.43 -14.43
N ILE A 394 27.50 -11.45 -15.17
CA ILE A 394 28.21 -10.71 -16.24
C ILE A 394 29.29 -9.81 -15.64
N ALA A 395 28.98 -9.05 -14.58
CA ALA A 395 29.93 -8.17 -13.89
C ALA A 395 31.13 -8.95 -13.34
N GLU A 396 30.89 -10.14 -12.78
CA GLU A 396 31.93 -11.06 -12.29
C GLU A 396 32.64 -11.83 -13.42
N LYS A 397 32.29 -11.58 -14.70
CA LYS A 397 32.82 -12.29 -15.88
C LYS A 397 32.64 -13.82 -15.84
N ARG A 398 31.59 -14.30 -15.14
CA ARG A 398 31.21 -15.73 -15.12
C ARG A 398 30.60 -16.17 -16.45
N ILE A 399 29.84 -15.26 -17.05
CA ILE A 399 29.18 -15.44 -18.35
C ILE A 399 29.25 -14.15 -19.16
N THR A 400 29.04 -14.27 -20.48
CA THR A 400 28.75 -13.17 -21.39
C THR A 400 27.30 -13.29 -21.89
N ALA A 401 26.76 -12.30 -22.58
CA ALA A 401 25.44 -12.38 -23.19
C ALA A 401 25.30 -13.53 -24.20
N ALA A 402 26.40 -13.92 -24.87
CA ALA A 402 26.46 -15.01 -25.85
C ALA A 402 26.82 -16.39 -25.24
N SER A 403 27.27 -16.46 -23.98
CA SER A 403 27.63 -17.73 -23.34
C SER A 403 26.50 -18.73 -23.39
N LEU A 404 26.78 -19.93 -23.88
CA LEU A 404 25.82 -21.03 -23.95
C LEU A 404 25.62 -21.61 -22.54
N ILE A 405 24.37 -21.71 -22.12
CA ILE A 405 23.94 -22.31 -20.85
C ILE A 405 23.02 -23.46 -21.20
N GLU A 406 23.28 -24.63 -20.62
CA GLU A 406 22.50 -25.84 -20.89
C GLU A 406 21.11 -25.74 -20.22
N ASP A 407 20.05 -25.79 -21.02
CA ASP A 407 18.67 -25.92 -20.54
C ASP A 407 18.22 -27.39 -20.68
N SER A 408 18.72 -28.21 -19.77
CA SER A 408 18.42 -29.64 -19.65
C SER A 408 18.12 -29.97 -18.19
N SER A 409 17.63 -31.21 -17.94
CA SER A 409 17.41 -31.66 -16.58
C SER A 409 18.67 -31.49 -15.73
N ALA A 410 18.58 -30.73 -14.67
CA ALA A 410 19.66 -30.48 -13.72
C ALA A 410 19.33 -31.13 -12.38
N GLN A 411 20.30 -31.86 -11.83
CA GLN A 411 20.23 -32.49 -10.50
C GLN A 411 21.31 -31.82 -9.64
N ILE A 412 20.89 -30.94 -8.75
CA ILE A 412 21.81 -30.16 -7.93
C ILE A 412 21.75 -30.68 -6.51
N SER A 413 22.86 -31.22 -6.01
CA SER A 413 22.97 -31.68 -4.63
C SER A 413 22.93 -30.52 -3.67
N THR A 414 22.05 -30.56 -2.67
CA THR A 414 21.93 -29.58 -1.58
C THR A 414 22.03 -30.27 -0.24
N ALA A 415 22.22 -29.55 0.84
CA ALA A 415 22.25 -30.11 2.19
C ALA A 415 20.96 -30.85 2.58
N SER A 416 19.80 -30.43 1.99
CA SER A 416 18.48 -31.03 2.23
C SER A 416 18.09 -32.14 1.24
N GLY A 417 18.92 -32.41 0.24
CA GLY A 417 18.64 -33.40 -0.80
C GLY A 417 18.92 -32.90 -2.22
N LEU A 418 18.32 -33.54 -3.19
CA LEU A 418 18.50 -33.21 -4.61
C LEU A 418 17.48 -32.17 -5.07
N TYR A 419 17.96 -31.01 -5.53
CA TYR A 419 17.12 -29.98 -6.14
C TYR A 419 17.07 -30.16 -7.66
N ILE A 420 15.86 -30.31 -8.21
CA ILE A 420 15.61 -30.52 -9.66
C ILE A 420 14.77 -29.39 -10.21
N PRO A 421 15.37 -28.31 -10.75
CA PRO A 421 14.65 -27.20 -11.33
C PRO A 421 13.96 -27.63 -12.64
N GLN A 422 12.78 -27.04 -12.92
CA GLN A 422 12.03 -27.24 -14.14
C GLN A 422 11.64 -25.88 -14.77
N ASN A 423 11.54 -25.84 -16.10
CA ASN A 423 10.96 -24.70 -16.79
C ASN A 423 9.44 -24.64 -16.56
N TYR A 424 8.85 -23.46 -16.75
CA TYR A 424 7.42 -23.25 -16.57
C TYR A 424 6.56 -24.16 -17.48
N ASP A 425 6.97 -24.32 -18.76
CA ASP A 425 6.31 -25.19 -19.74
C ASP A 425 6.74 -26.67 -19.62
N ARG A 426 7.60 -27.00 -18.65
CA ARG A 426 8.18 -28.33 -18.42
C ARG A 426 8.95 -28.91 -19.63
N ARG A 427 9.36 -28.05 -20.56
CA ARG A 427 10.16 -28.42 -21.72
C ARG A 427 11.55 -27.82 -21.62
N PHE A 428 12.56 -28.59 -21.95
CA PHE A 428 13.93 -28.13 -22.04
C PHE A 428 14.21 -27.69 -23.49
N LYS A 429 15.04 -26.66 -23.61
CA LYS A 429 15.37 -26.04 -24.90
C LYS A 429 16.77 -26.42 -25.41
N GLY A 430 17.51 -27.22 -24.63
CA GLY A 430 18.91 -27.52 -24.91
C GLY A 430 19.83 -26.32 -24.65
N PRO A 431 21.00 -26.27 -25.25
CA PRO A 431 21.93 -25.17 -25.15
C PRO A 431 21.32 -23.88 -25.68
N VAL A 432 21.30 -22.84 -24.87
CA VAL A 432 20.79 -21.50 -25.22
C VAL A 432 21.77 -20.43 -24.77
N SER A 433 21.86 -19.31 -25.49
CA SER A 433 22.67 -18.18 -25.01
C SER A 433 22.08 -17.57 -23.73
N ALA A 434 22.92 -16.92 -22.93
CA ALA A 434 22.50 -16.17 -21.74
C ALA A 434 21.44 -15.09 -22.09
N ARG A 435 21.57 -14.45 -23.28
CA ARG A 435 20.56 -13.53 -23.82
C ARG A 435 19.20 -14.22 -23.93
N THR A 436 19.13 -15.33 -24.64
CA THR A 436 17.88 -16.08 -24.84
C THR A 436 17.36 -16.61 -23.51
N ALA A 437 18.21 -17.13 -22.64
CA ALA A 437 17.84 -17.66 -21.34
C ALA A 437 17.17 -16.61 -20.44
N LEU A 438 17.74 -15.39 -20.35
CA LEU A 438 17.20 -14.30 -19.56
C LEU A 438 15.93 -13.72 -20.19
N ALA A 439 15.96 -13.40 -21.48
CA ALA A 439 14.82 -12.80 -22.19
C ALA A 439 13.61 -13.72 -22.22
N ALA A 440 13.80 -15.01 -22.51
CA ALA A 440 12.75 -16.05 -22.49
C ALA A 440 12.41 -16.53 -21.07
N SER A 441 13.09 -16.02 -20.05
CA SER A 441 12.83 -16.35 -18.64
C SER A 441 12.99 -17.83 -18.26
N LEU A 442 13.90 -18.55 -18.90
CA LEU A 442 14.14 -19.97 -18.61
C LEU A 442 14.63 -20.16 -17.17
N ASN A 443 14.13 -21.21 -16.51
CA ASN A 443 14.41 -21.45 -15.09
C ASN A 443 15.74 -22.19 -14.88
N VAL A 444 15.96 -23.28 -15.62
CA VAL A 444 17.15 -24.11 -15.44
C VAL A 444 18.44 -23.31 -15.73
N PRO A 445 18.54 -22.53 -16.81
CA PRO A 445 19.70 -21.66 -17.03
C PRO A 445 19.94 -20.63 -15.92
N ALA A 446 18.85 -20.07 -15.33
CA ALA A 446 18.98 -19.14 -14.22
C ALA A 446 19.54 -19.82 -12.96
N VAL A 447 19.07 -21.04 -12.66
CA VAL A 447 19.62 -21.82 -11.54
C VAL A 447 21.09 -22.19 -11.78
N ARG A 448 21.46 -22.59 -13.00
CA ARG A 448 22.87 -22.86 -13.36
C ARG A 448 23.73 -21.60 -13.21
N THR A 449 23.20 -20.42 -13.58
CA THR A 449 23.88 -19.13 -13.36
C THR A 449 24.07 -18.87 -11.87
N LEU A 450 23.06 -19.18 -11.01
CA LEU A 450 23.22 -19.01 -9.56
C LEU A 450 24.25 -19.99 -8.96
N VAL A 451 24.40 -21.20 -9.53
CA VAL A 451 25.50 -22.12 -9.13
C VAL A 451 26.86 -21.48 -9.35
N MET A 452 27.06 -20.73 -10.45
CA MET A 452 28.31 -20.03 -10.74
C MET A 452 28.57 -18.83 -9.82
N VAL A 453 27.52 -18.12 -9.37
CA VAL A 453 27.60 -16.94 -8.50
C VAL A 453 27.62 -17.32 -7.02
N SER A 454 26.89 -18.31 -6.62
CA SER A 454 26.49 -18.80 -5.29
C SER A 454 25.27 -18.06 -4.70
N PRO A 455 24.42 -18.80 -3.95
CA PRO A 455 23.22 -18.22 -3.31
C PRO A 455 23.57 -17.10 -2.33
N GLU A 456 24.63 -17.24 -1.52
CA GLU A 456 25.00 -16.23 -0.52
C GLU A 456 25.54 -14.94 -1.17
N ALA A 457 26.35 -15.05 -2.24
CA ALA A 457 26.84 -13.88 -2.97
C ALA A 457 25.68 -13.10 -3.58
N PHE A 458 24.73 -13.79 -4.19
CA PHE A 458 23.54 -13.17 -4.76
C PHE A 458 22.64 -12.53 -3.69
N ALA A 459 22.41 -13.21 -2.56
CA ALA A 459 21.62 -12.64 -1.46
C ALA A 459 22.26 -11.36 -0.87
N ARG A 460 23.60 -11.28 -0.78
CA ARG A 460 24.29 -10.07 -0.35
C ARG A 460 24.06 -8.91 -1.33
N GLU A 461 24.14 -9.17 -2.63
CA GLU A 461 23.88 -8.16 -3.65
C GLU A 461 22.42 -7.68 -3.64
N LEU A 462 21.46 -8.59 -3.49
CA LEU A 462 20.05 -8.24 -3.36
C LEU A 462 19.80 -7.33 -2.14
N ARG A 463 20.41 -7.62 -0.99
CA ARG A 463 20.31 -6.75 0.20
C ARG A 463 20.94 -5.39 -0.04
N ALA A 464 22.10 -5.33 -0.68
CA ALA A 464 22.74 -4.07 -1.05
C ALA A 464 21.85 -3.23 -1.99
N ALA A 465 21.12 -3.89 -2.90
CA ALA A 465 20.12 -3.26 -3.78
C ALA A 465 18.80 -2.91 -3.06
N GLY A 466 18.73 -3.03 -1.72
CA GLY A 466 17.59 -2.62 -0.91
C GLY A 466 16.44 -3.61 -0.83
N LEU A 467 16.63 -4.87 -1.25
CA LEU A 467 15.62 -5.90 -1.09
C LEU A 467 15.67 -6.48 0.34
N PRO A 468 14.54 -6.59 1.04
CA PRO A 468 14.51 -6.93 2.47
C PRO A 468 14.57 -8.45 2.73
N LEU A 469 15.62 -9.13 2.25
CA LEU A 469 15.80 -10.56 2.50
C LEU A 469 16.05 -10.81 3.99
N ARG A 470 15.20 -11.63 4.60
CA ARG A 470 15.26 -11.94 6.03
C ARG A 470 16.31 -13.00 6.35
N GLU A 471 16.41 -14.02 5.51
CA GLU A 471 17.24 -15.21 5.72
C GLU A 471 18.51 -15.15 4.87
N SER A 472 19.49 -16.01 5.19
CA SER A 472 20.75 -16.13 4.43
C SER A 472 20.52 -16.67 3.00
N GLY A 473 21.49 -16.48 2.12
CA GLY A 473 21.44 -17.06 0.78
C GLY A 473 21.33 -18.57 0.79
N ASP A 474 22.01 -19.22 1.73
CA ASP A 474 22.01 -20.68 1.88
C ASP A 474 20.63 -21.20 2.36
N TYR A 475 19.90 -20.42 3.14
CA TYR A 475 18.51 -20.76 3.51
C TYR A 475 17.59 -20.84 2.28
N TYR A 476 17.68 -19.85 1.38
CA TYR A 476 16.91 -19.86 0.14
C TYR A 476 17.43 -20.86 -0.87
N GLY A 477 18.73 -21.20 -0.79
CA GLY A 477 19.39 -22.11 -1.71
C GLY A 477 19.26 -21.66 -3.17
N TYR A 478 19.26 -22.62 -4.08
CA TYR A 478 19.21 -22.35 -5.52
C TYR A 478 17.84 -21.88 -6.02
N SER A 479 16.78 -22.04 -5.22
CA SER A 479 15.46 -21.49 -5.51
C SER A 479 15.44 -19.95 -5.52
N LEU A 480 16.46 -19.31 -4.93
CA LEU A 480 16.63 -17.86 -4.96
C LEU A 480 16.70 -17.30 -6.40
N ALA A 481 17.28 -18.06 -7.35
CA ALA A 481 17.28 -17.70 -8.77
C ALA A 481 15.86 -17.58 -9.35
N LEU A 482 14.89 -18.24 -8.74
CA LEU A 482 13.49 -18.29 -9.16
C LEU A 482 12.58 -17.42 -8.28
N GLY A 483 13.15 -16.64 -7.36
CA GLY A 483 12.44 -15.69 -6.54
C GLY A 483 11.71 -16.27 -5.34
N SER A 484 12.33 -17.21 -4.63
CA SER A 484 11.80 -17.78 -3.38
C SER A 484 11.82 -16.80 -2.20
N ALA A 485 12.66 -15.74 -2.25
CA ALA A 485 12.72 -14.70 -1.22
C ALA A 485 11.64 -13.66 -1.46
N GLU A 486 10.86 -13.33 -0.43
CA GLU A 486 9.82 -12.32 -0.52
C GLU A 486 10.39 -10.91 -0.53
N VAL A 487 9.85 -10.05 -1.39
CA VAL A 487 10.25 -8.65 -1.56
C VAL A 487 9.02 -7.76 -1.71
N SER A 488 9.17 -6.45 -1.47
CA SER A 488 8.12 -5.48 -1.76
C SER A 488 8.19 -4.98 -3.21
N LEU A 489 7.05 -4.58 -3.77
CA LEU A 489 7.00 -3.99 -5.11
C LEU A 489 7.88 -2.74 -5.19
N LEU A 490 7.89 -1.90 -4.16
CA LEU A 490 8.71 -0.70 -4.11
C LEU A 490 10.21 -1.03 -4.16
N SER A 491 10.68 -1.96 -3.31
CA SER A 491 12.09 -2.32 -3.26
C SER A 491 12.56 -2.96 -4.57
N LEU A 492 11.74 -3.85 -5.14
CA LEU A 492 12.03 -4.48 -6.42
C LEU A 492 12.09 -3.45 -7.57
N THR A 493 11.09 -2.54 -7.63
CA THR A 493 11.06 -1.48 -8.65
C THR A 493 12.27 -0.54 -8.51
N ASN A 494 12.70 -0.24 -7.28
CA ASN A 494 13.89 0.57 -7.06
C ASN A 494 15.20 -0.17 -7.44
N ALA A 495 15.28 -1.49 -7.26
CA ALA A 495 16.39 -2.28 -7.76
C ALA A 495 16.47 -2.27 -9.31
N TYR A 496 15.32 -2.25 -10.00
CA TYR A 496 15.28 -2.05 -11.45
C TYR A 496 15.67 -0.61 -11.85
N ARG A 497 15.26 0.38 -11.07
CA ARG A 497 15.72 1.75 -11.24
C ARG A 497 17.25 1.85 -11.09
N MET A 498 17.86 1.06 -10.22
CA MET A 498 19.32 0.95 -10.13
C MET A 498 19.92 0.46 -11.46
N LEU A 499 19.34 -0.58 -12.09
CA LEU A 499 19.75 -1.02 -13.43
C LEU A 499 19.58 0.09 -14.47
N ALA A 500 18.45 0.81 -14.46
CA ALA A 500 18.18 1.95 -15.33
C ALA A 500 19.21 3.07 -15.20
N ASN A 501 19.81 3.22 -14.02
CA ASN A 501 20.83 4.22 -13.69
C ASN A 501 22.26 3.71 -13.81
N GLY A 502 22.50 2.65 -14.59
CA GLY A 502 23.84 2.08 -14.76
C GLY A 502 24.43 1.53 -13.46
N GLY A 503 23.63 0.81 -12.68
CA GLY A 503 24.04 0.14 -11.44
C GLY A 503 24.15 1.06 -10.21
N ARG A 504 23.78 2.34 -10.31
CA ARG A 504 23.81 3.28 -9.18
C ARG A 504 22.51 3.19 -8.37
N TYR A 505 22.65 2.87 -7.09
CA TYR A 505 21.53 2.75 -6.16
C TYR A 505 21.25 4.06 -5.41
N GLY A 506 20.00 4.46 -5.34
CA GLY A 506 19.54 5.61 -4.56
C GLY A 506 18.18 5.32 -3.92
N THR A 507 17.87 6.04 -2.85
CA THR A 507 16.60 5.91 -2.13
C THR A 507 15.45 6.53 -2.92
N THR A 508 14.24 6.07 -2.65
CA THR A 508 12.99 6.65 -3.15
C THR A 508 12.43 7.67 -2.16
N THR A 509 11.63 8.61 -2.64
CA THR A 509 10.97 9.60 -1.80
C THR A 509 9.55 9.92 -2.27
N LEU A 510 8.64 10.11 -1.31
CA LEU A 510 7.29 10.64 -1.51
C LEU A 510 7.22 12.14 -1.19
N ALA A 511 8.19 12.67 -0.44
CA ALA A 511 8.25 14.09 -0.11
C ALA A 511 9.05 14.87 -1.17
N PRO A 512 8.56 16.02 -1.64
CA PRO A 512 9.35 16.90 -2.51
C PRO A 512 10.63 17.30 -1.80
N ARG A 513 11.76 17.23 -2.50
CA ARG A 513 13.01 17.74 -1.95
C ARG A 513 12.91 19.26 -1.80
N PRO A 514 13.27 19.82 -0.65
CA PRO A 514 13.36 21.27 -0.51
C PRO A 514 14.26 21.82 -1.62
N ALA A 515 13.83 22.92 -2.23
CA ALA A 515 14.64 23.65 -3.21
C ALA A 515 15.82 24.38 -2.52
N GLU A 516 16.27 23.92 -1.36
CA GLU A 516 17.43 24.49 -0.69
C GLU A 516 18.65 24.30 -1.57
N LYS A 517 19.26 25.43 -1.83
CA LYS A 517 20.61 25.58 -2.36
C LYS A 517 21.61 24.97 -1.36
N SER A 518 21.58 23.65 -1.20
CA SER A 518 22.67 22.96 -0.51
C SER A 518 23.94 23.24 -1.33
N LYS A 519 24.84 24.02 -0.75
CA LYS A 519 26.16 24.32 -1.36
C LYS A 519 27.05 23.07 -1.47
N THR A 520 26.63 21.95 -0.90
CA THR A 520 27.24 20.62 -1.03
C THR A 520 26.39 19.80 -1.99
N ALA A 521 26.91 19.49 -3.17
CA ALA A 521 26.29 18.52 -4.07
C ALA A 521 26.04 17.22 -3.28
N PRO A 522 24.85 16.62 -3.36
CA PRO A 522 24.61 15.33 -2.72
C PRO A 522 25.65 14.33 -3.21
N ALA A 523 26.23 13.55 -2.30
CA ALA A 523 27.16 12.49 -2.65
C ALA A 523 26.55 11.62 -3.75
N SER A 524 27.33 11.33 -4.78
CA SER A 524 26.87 10.47 -5.88
C SER A 524 26.41 9.13 -5.30
N PRO A 525 25.25 8.60 -5.71
CA PRO A 525 24.79 7.32 -5.25
C PRO A 525 25.83 6.22 -5.48
N PRO A 526 26.02 5.26 -4.56
CA PRO A 526 26.96 4.19 -4.71
C PRO A 526 26.64 3.34 -5.96
N THR A 527 27.68 2.95 -6.70
CA THR A 527 27.57 2.00 -7.80
C THR A 527 27.66 0.58 -7.20
N LEU A 528 26.58 -0.17 -7.24
CA LEU A 528 26.52 -1.54 -6.72
C LEU A 528 26.73 -2.58 -7.82
N ILE A 529 26.25 -2.32 -9.02
CA ILE A 529 26.43 -3.19 -10.20
C ILE A 529 27.29 -2.46 -11.23
N ASP A 530 28.17 -3.20 -11.90
CA ASP A 530 28.97 -2.66 -13.01
C ASP A 530 28.05 -2.03 -14.08
N PRO A 531 28.26 -0.74 -14.44
CA PRO A 531 27.41 -0.05 -15.43
C PRO A 531 27.34 -0.80 -16.78
N ARG A 532 28.41 -1.49 -17.15
CA ARG A 532 28.50 -2.27 -18.39
C ARG A 532 27.60 -3.50 -18.33
N ALA A 533 27.56 -4.21 -17.19
CA ALA A 533 26.68 -5.34 -16.96
C ALA A 533 25.20 -4.90 -16.90
N ALA A 534 24.90 -3.79 -16.22
CA ALA A 534 23.56 -3.20 -16.19
C ALA A 534 23.08 -2.83 -17.61
N PHE A 535 23.95 -2.27 -18.45
CA PHE A 535 23.65 -1.96 -19.85
C PHE A 535 23.34 -3.23 -20.65
N ILE A 536 24.19 -4.28 -20.57
CA ILE A 536 23.97 -5.55 -21.28
C ILE A 536 22.65 -6.19 -20.89
N VAL A 537 22.32 -6.20 -19.60
CA VAL A 537 21.02 -6.73 -19.14
C VAL A 537 19.84 -5.90 -19.66
N GLY A 538 19.99 -4.58 -19.70
CA GLY A 538 18.98 -3.69 -20.30
C GLY A 538 18.79 -3.96 -21.80
N ASP A 539 19.88 -4.16 -22.51
CA ASP A 539 19.90 -4.52 -23.94
C ASP A 539 19.17 -5.87 -24.18
N ILE A 540 19.50 -6.90 -23.37
CA ILE A 540 18.83 -8.20 -23.43
C ILE A 540 17.32 -8.09 -23.19
N LEU A 541 16.92 -7.33 -22.15
CA LEU A 541 15.51 -7.19 -21.76
C LEU A 541 14.71 -6.26 -22.67
N SER A 542 15.35 -5.49 -23.52
CA SER A 542 14.69 -4.67 -24.54
C SER A 542 14.52 -5.38 -25.88
N ASP A 543 15.18 -6.52 -26.08
CA ASP A 543 15.19 -7.27 -27.34
C ASP A 543 13.90 -8.12 -27.49
N PRO A 544 12.97 -7.77 -28.42
CA PRO A 544 11.76 -8.55 -28.62
C PRO A 544 12.06 -9.92 -29.25
N ASN A 545 13.13 -10.05 -30.06
CA ASN A 545 13.47 -11.30 -30.71
C ASN A 545 13.96 -12.36 -29.72
N ALA A 546 14.78 -11.94 -28.76
CA ALA A 546 15.27 -12.84 -27.72
C ALA A 546 14.13 -13.41 -26.83
N ARG A 547 12.97 -12.75 -26.76
CA ARG A 547 11.80 -13.19 -25.99
C ARG A 547 10.89 -14.15 -26.71
N THR A 548 10.99 -14.27 -28.03
CA THR A 548 9.99 -14.98 -28.87
C THR A 548 9.73 -16.43 -28.45
N ARG A 549 10.75 -17.14 -27.96
CA ARG A 549 10.65 -18.55 -27.56
C ARG A 549 9.60 -18.80 -26.46
N THR A 550 9.31 -17.81 -25.62
CA THR A 550 8.35 -17.93 -24.51
C THR A 550 7.13 -17.02 -24.70
N PHE A 551 7.31 -15.82 -25.25
CA PHE A 551 6.28 -14.78 -25.27
C PHE A 551 5.69 -14.54 -26.68
N GLY A 552 6.19 -15.22 -27.71
CA GLY A 552 5.76 -15.02 -29.08
C GLY A 552 6.27 -13.71 -29.72
N LEU A 553 5.95 -13.51 -30.99
CA LEU A 553 6.35 -12.32 -31.75
C LEU A 553 5.48 -11.11 -31.39
N ASP A 554 4.18 -11.31 -31.20
CA ASP A 554 3.21 -10.26 -30.85
C ASP A 554 3.00 -10.21 -29.33
N SER A 555 4.02 -9.72 -28.63
CA SER A 555 4.01 -9.65 -27.17
C SER A 555 3.59 -8.27 -26.69
N ILE A 556 2.69 -8.21 -25.70
CA ILE A 556 2.30 -6.97 -24.99
C ILE A 556 3.51 -6.24 -24.35
N LEU A 557 4.60 -6.95 -24.13
CA LEU A 557 5.88 -6.41 -23.62
C LEU A 557 6.64 -5.60 -24.66
N SER A 558 6.25 -5.66 -25.93
CA SER A 558 6.88 -4.88 -27.01
C SER A 558 6.24 -3.49 -27.09
N THR A 559 7.04 -2.46 -26.87
CA THR A 559 6.63 -1.05 -26.94
C THR A 559 7.15 -0.41 -28.23
N ARG A 560 6.50 0.69 -28.69
CA ARG A 560 6.93 1.47 -29.86
C ARG A 560 8.15 2.36 -29.58
N PHE A 561 8.66 2.36 -28.36
CA PHE A 561 9.81 3.12 -27.89
C PHE A 561 10.66 2.20 -27.00
N TRP A 562 11.89 2.57 -26.75
CA TRP A 562 12.79 1.71 -25.99
C TRP A 562 12.35 1.49 -24.54
N THR A 563 12.22 0.23 -24.14
CA THR A 563 11.98 -0.20 -22.77
C THR A 563 12.65 -1.54 -22.51
N ALA A 564 13.10 -1.76 -21.29
CA ALA A 564 13.54 -3.06 -20.81
C ALA A 564 12.55 -3.55 -19.74
N VAL A 565 12.07 -4.79 -19.87
CA VAL A 565 11.01 -5.31 -19.00
C VAL A 565 11.20 -6.79 -18.68
N LYS A 566 10.84 -7.17 -17.47
CA LYS A 566 10.81 -8.56 -17.01
C LYS A 566 9.51 -8.88 -16.31
N THR A 567 8.91 -10.01 -16.67
CA THR A 567 7.76 -10.58 -15.97
C THR A 567 8.20 -11.60 -14.93
N GLY A 568 7.38 -11.78 -13.90
CA GLY A 568 7.52 -12.81 -12.89
C GLY A 568 6.18 -13.47 -12.61
N THR A 569 6.23 -14.75 -12.30
CA THR A 569 5.09 -15.52 -11.81
C THR A 569 5.63 -16.37 -10.65
N SER A 570 5.03 -16.26 -9.48
CA SER A 570 5.42 -17.09 -8.33
C SER A 570 4.84 -18.50 -8.44
N LYS A 571 5.25 -19.39 -7.54
CA LYS A 571 4.71 -20.75 -7.47
C LYS A 571 3.17 -20.69 -7.37
N ASP A 572 2.50 -21.58 -8.08
CA ASP A 572 1.03 -21.71 -8.10
C ASP A 572 0.27 -20.45 -8.56
N MET A 573 0.93 -19.57 -9.34
CA MET A 573 0.33 -18.33 -9.86
C MET A 573 -0.27 -17.42 -8.78
N ARG A 574 0.36 -17.35 -7.61
CA ARG A 574 -0.11 -16.49 -6.49
C ARG A 574 0.22 -15.03 -6.70
N ASP A 575 1.40 -14.77 -7.28
CA ASP A 575 1.91 -13.43 -7.53
C ASP A 575 2.33 -13.30 -8.98
N ASN A 576 1.85 -12.27 -9.64
CA ASN A 576 2.22 -11.90 -10.99
C ASN A 576 2.84 -10.53 -11.02
N TRP A 577 3.95 -10.40 -11.75
CA TRP A 577 4.76 -9.20 -11.79
C TRP A 577 5.08 -8.78 -13.22
N ALA A 578 5.13 -7.46 -13.41
CA ALA A 578 5.79 -6.83 -14.55
C ALA A 578 6.58 -5.64 -14.03
N VAL A 579 7.90 -5.70 -14.15
CA VAL A 579 8.77 -4.60 -13.75
C VAL A 579 9.68 -4.26 -14.90
N GLY A 580 9.74 -2.98 -15.24
CA GLY A 580 10.54 -2.53 -16.37
C GLY A 580 10.79 -1.03 -16.34
N TRP A 581 11.74 -0.60 -17.13
CA TRP A 581 12.18 0.79 -17.20
C TRP A 581 12.31 1.30 -18.62
N SER A 582 12.25 2.60 -18.72
CA SER A 582 12.58 3.40 -19.89
C SER A 582 13.75 4.31 -19.56
N GLN A 583 14.14 5.19 -20.46
CA GLN A 583 15.16 6.21 -20.20
C GLN A 583 14.87 7.02 -18.93
N ARG A 584 13.59 7.34 -18.65
CA ARG A 584 13.20 8.28 -17.60
C ARG A 584 12.46 7.66 -16.43
N TYR A 585 11.72 6.59 -16.64
CA TYR A 585 10.82 6.02 -15.65
C TYR A 585 11.08 4.55 -15.42
N THR A 586 10.87 4.10 -14.17
CA THR A 586 10.78 2.69 -13.82
C THR A 586 9.38 2.43 -13.27
N VAL A 587 8.69 1.43 -13.81
CA VAL A 587 7.32 1.04 -13.46
C VAL A 587 7.33 -0.39 -12.96
N GLY A 588 6.75 -0.59 -11.78
CA GLY A 588 6.48 -1.90 -11.21
C GLY A 588 4.98 -2.12 -11.05
N VAL A 589 4.52 -3.30 -11.43
CA VAL A 589 3.13 -3.76 -11.29
C VAL A 589 3.13 -5.15 -10.66
N TRP A 590 2.27 -5.33 -9.67
CA TRP A 590 1.93 -6.62 -9.07
C TRP A 590 0.43 -6.86 -9.22
N VAL A 591 0.05 -8.11 -9.51
CA VAL A 591 -1.33 -8.60 -9.57
C VAL A 591 -1.39 -9.94 -8.84
N GLY A 592 -2.40 -10.12 -7.99
CA GLY A 592 -2.57 -11.31 -7.18
C GLY A 592 -3.76 -11.20 -6.24
N ASN A 593 -3.74 -11.96 -5.15
CA ASN A 593 -4.72 -11.88 -4.09
C ASN A 593 -4.03 -11.51 -2.77
N ALA A 594 -4.61 -10.58 -2.00
CA ALA A 594 -4.05 -10.19 -0.71
C ALA A 594 -3.99 -11.37 0.27
N SER A 595 -4.93 -12.31 0.16
CA SER A 595 -4.97 -13.57 0.90
C SER A 595 -3.80 -14.51 0.58
N GLY A 596 -3.13 -14.36 -0.56
CA GLY A 596 -2.13 -15.29 -1.08
C GLY A 596 -2.71 -16.50 -1.78
N GLU A 597 -4.00 -16.52 -2.09
CA GLU A 597 -4.64 -17.57 -2.87
C GLU A 597 -4.20 -17.55 -4.33
N SER A 598 -4.22 -18.73 -4.96
CA SER A 598 -3.79 -18.90 -6.35
C SER A 598 -4.80 -18.30 -7.32
N MET A 599 -4.29 -17.65 -8.36
CA MET A 599 -5.08 -17.21 -9.51
C MET A 599 -5.24 -18.37 -10.52
N TRP A 600 -6.25 -18.31 -11.38
CA TRP A 600 -6.54 -19.35 -12.34
C TRP A 600 -6.05 -18.98 -13.74
N ASP A 601 -4.99 -19.66 -14.18
CA ASP A 601 -4.37 -19.44 -15.50
C ASP A 601 -4.01 -17.98 -15.78
N VAL A 602 -3.44 -17.30 -14.78
CA VAL A 602 -2.95 -15.93 -14.88
C VAL A 602 -1.45 -15.89 -14.65
N SER A 603 -0.71 -15.47 -15.65
CA SER A 603 0.74 -15.30 -15.59
C SER A 603 1.12 -13.82 -15.52
N GLY A 604 2.40 -13.51 -15.27
CA GLY A 604 2.88 -12.14 -15.32
C GLY A 604 2.59 -11.43 -16.66
N THR A 605 2.47 -12.20 -17.76
CA THR A 605 2.16 -11.67 -19.09
C THR A 605 0.68 -11.31 -19.25
N SER A 606 -0.22 -12.11 -18.72
CA SER A 606 -1.68 -11.88 -18.83
C SER A 606 -2.24 -11.03 -17.68
N GLY A 607 -1.58 -11.02 -16.51
CA GLY A 607 -1.99 -10.25 -15.32
C GLY A 607 -1.36 -8.86 -15.26
N ALA A 608 -0.07 -8.77 -14.94
CA ALA A 608 0.60 -7.50 -14.66
C ALA A 608 1.08 -6.75 -15.91
N ALA A 609 1.49 -7.45 -16.97
CA ALA A 609 2.11 -6.83 -18.14
C ALA A 609 1.18 -5.87 -18.92
N PRO A 610 -0.14 -6.12 -19.10
CA PRO A 610 -1.03 -5.17 -19.76
C PRO A 610 -1.10 -3.82 -19.03
N VAL A 611 -1.21 -3.83 -17.71
CA VAL A 611 -1.21 -2.63 -16.87
C VAL A 611 0.10 -1.87 -17.02
N TRP A 612 1.25 -2.57 -16.92
CA TRP A 612 2.58 -2.01 -17.11
C TRP A 612 2.72 -1.33 -18.48
N ALA A 613 2.31 -2.00 -19.53
CA ALA A 613 2.44 -1.50 -20.90
C ALA A 613 1.61 -0.24 -21.16
N GLU A 614 0.40 -0.16 -20.63
CA GLU A 614 -0.45 1.03 -20.75
C GLU A 614 0.10 2.21 -19.97
N VAL A 615 0.58 1.99 -18.73
CA VAL A 615 1.20 3.05 -17.95
C VAL A 615 2.46 3.57 -18.62
N MET A 616 3.31 2.70 -19.18
CA MET A 616 4.47 3.11 -19.97
C MET A 616 4.08 3.92 -21.21
N ARG A 617 3.03 3.53 -21.95
CA ARG A 617 2.51 4.32 -23.09
C ARG A 617 2.00 5.69 -22.65
N PHE A 618 1.31 5.78 -21.53
CA PHE A 618 0.84 7.06 -20.98
C PHE A 618 2.02 7.98 -20.62
N LEU A 619 3.05 7.46 -19.96
CA LEU A 619 4.23 8.21 -19.57
C LEU A 619 5.02 8.75 -20.77
N HIS A 620 5.01 8.02 -21.88
CA HIS A 620 5.75 8.33 -23.10
C HIS A 620 4.88 8.83 -24.27
N ALA A 621 3.62 9.23 -23.99
CA ALA A 621 2.70 9.71 -25.02
C ALA A 621 3.21 10.94 -25.79
N ARG A 622 3.99 11.79 -25.13
CA ARG A 622 4.54 13.03 -25.73
C ARG A 622 6.05 12.97 -26.01
N GLU A 623 6.79 12.18 -25.26
CA GLU A 623 8.24 12.10 -25.32
C GLU A 623 8.66 10.62 -25.33
N PRO A 624 8.92 10.05 -26.52
CA PRO A 624 9.33 8.66 -26.65
C PRO A 624 10.68 8.41 -25.96
N SER A 625 10.79 7.26 -25.29
CA SER A 625 12.04 6.79 -24.69
C SER A 625 13.06 6.39 -25.77
N ARG A 626 14.32 6.68 -25.49
CA ARG A 626 15.46 6.29 -26.35
C ARG A 626 16.32 5.24 -25.67
N ALA A 627 16.98 4.42 -26.45
CA ALA A 627 17.97 3.48 -25.95
C ALA A 627 19.14 4.22 -25.25
N PRO A 628 19.65 3.71 -24.13
CA PRO A 628 20.81 4.28 -23.48
C PRO A 628 22.07 4.11 -24.37
N SER A 629 23.00 5.05 -24.26
CA SER A 629 24.30 4.91 -24.89
C SER A 629 25.16 3.90 -24.13
N PRO A 630 25.97 3.08 -24.81
CA PRO A 630 26.86 2.14 -24.16
C PRO A 630 27.90 2.86 -23.31
N PRO A 631 28.12 2.43 -22.06
CA PRO A 631 29.18 2.98 -21.22
C PRO A 631 30.57 2.55 -21.74
N PRO A 632 31.64 3.30 -21.37
CA PRO A 632 33.00 2.95 -21.74
C PRO A 632 33.41 1.54 -21.27
N GLY A 633 34.24 0.85 -22.07
CA GLY A 633 34.74 -0.50 -21.75
C GLY A 633 33.80 -1.61 -22.18
N LEU A 634 32.83 -1.30 -23.04
CA LEU A 634 32.05 -2.27 -23.81
C LEU A 634 32.58 -2.37 -25.24
N VAL A 635 32.57 -3.59 -25.77
CA VAL A 635 32.93 -3.89 -27.17
C VAL A 635 31.76 -4.60 -27.81
N GLN A 636 31.39 -4.19 -29.02
CA GLN A 636 30.36 -4.87 -29.82
C GLN A 636 31.06 -5.77 -30.84
N MET A 637 30.65 -7.04 -30.91
CA MET A 637 31.24 -8.01 -31.82
C MET A 637 30.13 -8.88 -32.46
N GLN A 638 30.34 -9.23 -33.72
CA GLN A 638 29.51 -10.23 -34.41
C GLN A 638 29.85 -11.62 -33.85
N VAL A 639 28.83 -12.32 -33.37
CA VAL A 639 28.99 -13.69 -32.86
C VAL A 639 28.23 -14.69 -33.71
N SER A 640 28.77 -15.90 -33.78
CA SER A 640 28.13 -17.07 -34.38
C SER A 640 28.06 -18.19 -33.37
N PHE A 641 27.12 -19.10 -33.60
CA PHE A 641 26.90 -20.26 -32.74
C PHE A 641 27.18 -21.53 -33.49
N GLY A 642 27.90 -22.45 -32.85
CA GLY A 642 28.21 -23.76 -33.43
C GLY A 642 26.98 -24.62 -33.70
N PRO A 643 27.14 -25.72 -34.40
CA PRO A 643 26.06 -26.62 -34.74
C PRO A 643 25.47 -27.30 -33.51
N GLY A 644 24.15 -27.43 -33.49
CA GLY A 644 23.41 -28.28 -32.56
C GLY A 644 23.45 -29.76 -32.98
N ALA A 645 22.73 -30.61 -32.26
CA ALA A 645 22.63 -32.03 -32.55
C ALA A 645 22.01 -32.34 -33.93
N ASP A 646 21.23 -31.42 -34.49
CA ASP A 646 20.59 -31.47 -35.80
C ASP A 646 21.46 -30.90 -36.93
N GLY A 647 22.67 -30.44 -36.63
CA GLY A 647 23.62 -29.85 -37.57
C GLY A 647 23.33 -28.36 -37.91
N ASN A 648 22.20 -27.80 -37.43
CA ASN A 648 21.90 -26.41 -37.58
C ASN A 648 22.61 -25.55 -36.51
N PRO A 649 22.88 -24.25 -36.74
CA PRO A 649 23.39 -23.39 -35.71
C PRO A 649 22.44 -23.35 -34.49
N LEU A 650 22.98 -23.40 -33.27
CA LEU A 650 22.21 -23.37 -32.02
C LEU A 650 21.34 -22.12 -31.92
N GLU A 651 21.86 -20.99 -32.37
CA GLU A 651 21.13 -19.72 -32.49
C GLU A 651 21.62 -18.96 -33.73
N ALA A 652 20.82 -18.02 -34.21
CA ALA A 652 21.19 -17.15 -35.31
C ALA A 652 22.37 -16.25 -34.94
N SER A 653 23.27 -16.02 -35.91
CA SER A 653 24.38 -15.07 -35.75
C SER A 653 23.84 -13.65 -35.54
N ARG A 654 24.45 -12.91 -34.64
CA ARG A 654 24.06 -11.55 -34.29
C ARG A 654 25.19 -10.72 -33.72
N SER A 655 24.99 -9.43 -33.57
CA SER A 655 25.90 -8.54 -32.86
C SER A 655 25.60 -8.59 -31.36
N GLU A 656 26.65 -8.75 -30.54
CA GLU A 656 26.55 -8.83 -29.08
C GLU A 656 27.50 -7.84 -28.40
N TRP A 657 27.08 -7.40 -27.19
CA TRP A 657 27.90 -6.55 -26.32
C TRP A 657 28.69 -7.39 -25.32
N PHE A 658 29.97 -7.06 -25.16
CA PHE A 658 30.90 -7.70 -24.25
C PHE A 658 31.61 -6.70 -23.35
N LEU A 659 31.92 -7.10 -22.13
CA LEU A 659 32.93 -6.40 -21.35
C LEU A 659 34.28 -6.60 -22.07
N GLN A 660 35.03 -5.52 -22.26
CA GLN A 660 36.33 -5.59 -22.92
C GLN A 660 37.21 -6.69 -22.35
N GLY A 661 37.72 -7.57 -23.21
CA GLY A 661 38.53 -8.74 -22.86
C GLY A 661 37.74 -10.01 -22.57
N THR A 662 36.42 -10.02 -22.84
CA THR A 662 35.56 -11.23 -22.74
C THR A 662 34.92 -11.61 -24.07
N GLU A 663 35.24 -10.88 -25.13
CA GLU A 663 34.71 -11.10 -26.47
C GLU A 663 35.21 -12.40 -27.10
N GLN A 664 34.28 -13.13 -27.71
CA GLN A 664 34.54 -14.34 -28.50
C GLN A 664 33.65 -14.35 -29.74
N PRO A 665 34.23 -14.67 -30.94
CA PRO A 665 33.44 -14.66 -32.17
C PRO A 665 32.57 -15.90 -32.39
N LEU A 666 32.90 -17.04 -31.72
CA LEU A 666 32.21 -18.30 -31.85
C LEU A 666 31.89 -18.91 -30.51
N PHE A 667 30.64 -19.27 -30.32
CA PHE A 667 30.14 -20.04 -29.17
C PHE A 667 29.66 -21.39 -29.67
N ALA A 668 30.42 -22.45 -29.43
CA ALA A 668 30.11 -23.81 -29.78
C ALA A 668 30.06 -24.69 -28.53
N LEU A 669 29.31 -25.79 -28.63
CA LEU A 669 29.45 -26.84 -27.63
C LEU A 669 30.83 -27.45 -27.78
N ASP A 670 31.53 -27.57 -26.69
CA ASP A 670 32.74 -28.37 -26.66
C ASP A 670 32.28 -29.83 -26.79
N THR A 671 32.05 -30.23 -28.04
CA THR A 671 31.94 -31.65 -28.35
C THR A 671 33.34 -32.23 -28.21
N GLY A 672 33.73 -32.42 -26.95
CA GLY A 672 34.93 -33.27 -26.67
C GLY A 672 34.75 -34.65 -27.26
N MET A 673 34.68 -34.70 -28.57
CA MET A 673 34.92 -35.91 -29.36
C MET A 673 36.43 -36.18 -29.41
N THR A 674 37.02 -36.38 -28.24
CA THR A 674 38.02 -37.42 -28.19
C THR A 674 37.24 -38.71 -28.39
N THR A 675 37.26 -39.16 -29.64
CA THR A 675 36.87 -40.52 -30.01
C THR A 675 37.81 -41.49 -29.33
N ASP A 676 37.70 -41.59 -28.01
CA ASP A 676 38.21 -42.78 -27.29
C ASP A 676 37.16 -43.87 -27.50
N ALA A 677 37.27 -44.53 -28.66
CA ALA A 677 36.43 -45.67 -29.06
C ALA A 677 36.52 -46.88 -28.07
N PHE A 678 37.24 -46.69 -26.97
CA PHE A 678 37.52 -47.72 -25.97
C PHE A 678 37.25 -47.32 -24.51
N ALA A 679 36.71 -46.13 -24.24
CA ALA A 679 36.33 -45.83 -22.86
C ALA A 679 35.18 -46.73 -22.40
N PRO A 680 35.30 -47.42 -21.24
CA PRO A 680 34.22 -48.23 -20.72
C PRO A 680 32.98 -47.40 -20.45
N ALA A 681 31.81 -47.94 -20.76
CA ALA A 681 30.55 -47.22 -20.49
C ALA A 681 30.44 -46.91 -18.99
N ARG A 682 30.03 -45.69 -18.68
CA ARG A 682 29.90 -45.22 -17.28
C ARG A 682 28.64 -44.39 -17.06
N ILE A 683 28.16 -44.43 -15.83
CA ILE A 683 27.05 -43.60 -15.38
C ILE A 683 27.54 -42.17 -15.10
N THR A 684 26.97 -41.20 -15.78
CA THR A 684 27.31 -39.77 -15.59
C THR A 684 26.34 -39.08 -14.62
N ALA A 685 25.10 -39.55 -14.52
CA ALA A 685 24.10 -39.10 -13.53
C ALA A 685 23.12 -40.24 -13.16
N PRO A 686 22.73 -40.38 -11.90
CA PRO A 686 23.17 -39.64 -10.71
C PRO A 686 24.56 -40.05 -10.21
N ALA A 687 25.14 -39.21 -9.32
CA ALA A 687 26.36 -39.55 -8.61
C ALA A 687 26.10 -40.68 -7.58
N ASP A 688 27.16 -41.47 -7.23
CA ASP A 688 27.01 -42.48 -6.20
C ASP A 688 26.67 -41.87 -4.85
N GLY A 689 25.72 -42.48 -4.12
CA GLY A 689 25.23 -41.99 -2.84
C GLY A 689 24.22 -40.82 -2.92
N THR A 690 23.70 -40.49 -4.11
CA THR A 690 22.68 -39.46 -4.26
C THR A 690 21.45 -39.73 -3.40
N ILE A 691 21.00 -38.70 -2.66
CA ILE A 691 19.75 -38.74 -1.90
C ILE A 691 18.68 -37.91 -2.65
N ILE A 692 17.55 -38.54 -2.93
CA ILE A 692 16.41 -37.94 -3.61
C ILE A 692 15.30 -37.77 -2.59
N ALA A 693 14.87 -36.53 -2.37
CA ALA A 693 13.67 -36.22 -1.59
C ALA A 693 12.46 -36.11 -2.52
N LEU A 694 11.45 -36.96 -2.28
CA LEU A 694 10.17 -36.84 -2.98
C LEU A 694 9.42 -35.61 -2.42
N ASP A 695 8.94 -34.78 -3.32
CA ASP A 695 8.13 -33.61 -2.95
C ASP A 695 6.69 -34.08 -2.70
N PRO A 696 6.14 -33.91 -1.47
CA PRO A 696 4.78 -34.35 -1.16
C PRO A 696 3.70 -33.56 -1.95
N ASP A 697 4.04 -32.35 -2.45
CA ASP A 697 3.12 -31.53 -3.21
C ASP A 697 3.08 -31.89 -4.71
N ILE A 698 3.98 -32.76 -5.17
CA ILE A 698 4.01 -33.24 -6.55
C ILE A 698 3.44 -34.66 -6.58
N PRO A 699 2.40 -34.92 -7.39
CA PRO A 699 1.88 -36.29 -7.52
C PRO A 699 2.99 -37.29 -7.86
N PRO A 700 3.08 -38.46 -7.19
CA PRO A 700 4.18 -39.43 -7.37
C PRO A 700 4.41 -39.81 -8.83
N GLN A 701 3.34 -39.95 -9.63
CA GLN A 701 3.41 -40.28 -11.06
C GLN A 701 4.07 -39.19 -11.92
N ARG A 702 4.25 -38.00 -11.41
CA ARG A 702 4.89 -36.88 -12.12
C ARG A 702 6.32 -36.62 -11.70
N GLN A 703 6.81 -37.28 -10.65
CA GLN A 703 8.19 -37.16 -10.21
C GLN A 703 9.02 -38.24 -10.97
N ARG A 704 9.95 -37.77 -11.80
CA ARG A 704 10.83 -38.63 -12.57
C ARG A 704 12.29 -38.25 -12.36
N VAL A 705 13.13 -39.21 -12.18
CA VAL A 705 14.58 -39.04 -12.10
C VAL A 705 15.17 -39.45 -13.42
N ARG A 706 16.04 -38.62 -13.97
CA ARG A 706 16.77 -38.92 -15.19
C ARG A 706 18.11 -39.56 -14.86
N PHE A 707 18.43 -40.67 -15.55
CA PHE A 707 19.70 -41.31 -15.52
C PHE A 707 20.41 -41.10 -16.85
N ASP A 708 21.68 -40.70 -16.79
CA ASP A 708 22.52 -40.46 -17.96
C ASP A 708 23.78 -41.31 -17.89
N SER A 709 24.20 -41.79 -19.04
CA SER A 709 25.43 -42.59 -19.21
C SER A 709 26.17 -42.22 -20.48
N GLU A 710 27.46 -42.44 -20.48
CA GLU A 710 28.31 -42.44 -21.66
C GLU A 710 28.59 -43.90 -22.07
N GLY A 711 28.60 -44.18 -23.37
CA GLY A 711 28.83 -45.52 -23.94
C GLY A 711 27.79 -45.92 -24.97
N ARG A 712 28.04 -46.99 -25.72
CA ARG A 712 27.11 -47.50 -26.75
C ARG A 712 26.51 -48.84 -26.33
N GLY A 713 25.23 -49.05 -26.65
CA GLY A 713 24.56 -50.34 -26.46
C GLY A 713 24.29 -50.71 -25.00
N VAL A 714 24.14 -49.70 -24.14
CA VAL A 714 23.94 -49.91 -22.70
C VAL A 714 22.47 -50.12 -22.33
N GLN A 715 22.25 -50.93 -21.30
CA GLN A 715 20.97 -51.18 -20.67
C GLN A 715 21.04 -50.83 -19.18
N TRP A 716 20.01 -50.16 -18.70
CA TRP A 716 19.87 -49.82 -17.29
C TRP A 716 19.12 -50.91 -16.53
N ARG A 717 19.58 -51.18 -15.31
CA ARG A 717 18.85 -51.97 -14.31
C ARG A 717 18.74 -51.18 -13.03
N ILE A 718 17.68 -51.43 -12.30
CA ILE A 718 17.50 -50.90 -10.95
C ILE A 718 17.07 -52.04 -10.04
N ASP A 719 17.79 -52.23 -8.93
CA ASP A 719 17.58 -53.33 -8.00
C ASP A 719 17.55 -54.70 -8.71
N GLY A 720 18.44 -54.88 -9.67
CA GLY A 720 18.55 -56.10 -10.48
C GLY A 720 17.49 -56.23 -11.59
N LYS A 721 16.49 -55.35 -11.69
CA LYS A 721 15.42 -55.42 -12.70
C LYS A 721 15.73 -54.51 -13.90
N PRO A 722 15.52 -54.98 -15.14
CA PRO A 722 15.70 -54.16 -16.34
C PRO A 722 14.78 -52.92 -16.30
N LEU A 723 15.34 -51.73 -16.58
CA LEU A 723 14.58 -50.50 -16.64
C LEU A 723 14.35 -50.05 -18.07
N ALA A 724 15.41 -49.78 -18.84
CA ALA A 724 15.34 -49.33 -20.22
C ALA A 724 16.71 -49.45 -20.91
N ARG A 725 16.74 -49.27 -22.27
CA ARG A 725 17.96 -49.17 -23.07
C ARG A 725 18.19 -47.74 -23.53
N GLY A 726 19.45 -47.36 -23.67
CA GLY A 726 19.86 -46.03 -24.15
C GLY A 726 20.68 -45.25 -23.13
N ASN A 727 21.28 -44.14 -23.59
CA ASN A 727 22.18 -43.34 -22.75
C ASN A 727 21.43 -42.45 -21.76
N THR A 728 20.17 -42.15 -22.03
CA THR A 728 19.32 -41.36 -21.15
C THR A 728 18.01 -42.08 -20.87
N VAL A 729 17.67 -42.27 -19.60
CA VAL A 729 16.49 -43.02 -19.17
C VAL A 729 15.80 -42.27 -18.03
N GLN A 730 14.46 -42.33 -17.98
CA GLN A 730 13.66 -41.76 -16.89
C GLN A 730 13.11 -42.88 -16.01
N TRP A 731 13.25 -42.70 -14.71
CA TRP A 731 12.76 -43.60 -13.69
C TRP A 731 11.75 -42.93 -12.76
N PHE A 732 10.73 -43.65 -12.32
CA PHE A 732 9.81 -43.25 -11.28
C PHE A 732 10.35 -43.66 -9.92
N PRO A 733 10.80 -42.72 -9.07
CA PRO A 733 11.39 -43.08 -7.79
C PRO A 733 10.32 -43.49 -6.76
N TRP A 734 10.62 -44.47 -5.97
CA TRP A 734 9.86 -44.85 -4.77
C TRP A 734 10.79 -44.86 -3.55
N PRO A 735 10.27 -44.64 -2.33
CA PRO A 735 11.10 -44.59 -1.13
C PRO A 735 11.90 -45.87 -0.90
N GLY A 736 13.16 -45.73 -0.54
CA GLY A 736 14.08 -46.84 -0.26
C GLY A 736 15.50 -46.57 -0.73
N ARG A 737 16.36 -47.56 -0.53
CA ARG A 737 17.72 -47.58 -1.08
C ARG A 737 17.70 -48.38 -2.35
N HIS A 738 18.27 -47.85 -3.42
CA HIS A 738 18.26 -48.44 -4.75
C HIS A 738 19.68 -48.58 -5.30
N LEU A 739 19.90 -49.65 -6.02
CA LEU A 739 21.12 -49.89 -6.79
C LEU A 739 20.82 -49.72 -8.28
N ILE A 740 21.46 -48.74 -8.89
CA ILE A 740 21.41 -48.52 -10.33
C ILE A 740 22.61 -49.19 -10.96
N GLU A 741 22.38 -50.00 -11.97
CA GLU A 741 23.41 -50.69 -12.72
C GLU A 741 23.34 -50.34 -14.20
N LEU A 742 24.49 -50.08 -14.81
CA LEU A 742 24.66 -49.98 -16.23
C LEU A 742 25.23 -51.26 -16.78
N VAL A 743 24.57 -51.86 -17.73
CA VAL A 743 24.91 -53.19 -18.27
C VAL A 743 25.23 -53.04 -19.75
N ASP A 744 26.28 -53.67 -20.21
CA ASP A 744 26.66 -53.74 -21.62
C ASP A 744 25.78 -54.70 -22.44
N ALA A 745 25.97 -54.72 -23.77
CA ALA A 745 25.25 -55.60 -24.67
C ALA A 745 25.44 -57.12 -24.36
N GLY A 746 26.50 -57.49 -23.65
CA GLY A 746 26.77 -58.85 -23.21
C GLY A 746 26.14 -59.21 -21.87
N GLY A 747 25.44 -58.29 -21.21
CA GLY A 747 24.79 -58.52 -19.92
C GLY A 747 25.71 -58.34 -18.70
N LYS A 748 26.94 -57.84 -18.88
CA LYS A 748 27.90 -57.59 -17.79
C LYS A 748 27.65 -56.18 -17.22
N VAL A 749 27.62 -56.03 -15.88
CA VAL A 749 27.59 -54.75 -15.21
C VAL A 749 28.90 -54.00 -15.43
N VAL A 750 28.85 -52.86 -16.06
CA VAL A 750 30.01 -52.02 -16.39
C VAL A 750 30.19 -50.84 -15.44
N ASP A 751 29.10 -50.36 -14.84
CA ASP A 751 29.14 -49.36 -13.78
C ASP A 751 27.91 -49.46 -12.89
N GLN A 752 27.99 -49.00 -11.65
CA GLN A 752 26.89 -49.03 -10.69
C GLN A 752 26.91 -47.79 -9.77
N ARG A 753 25.72 -47.35 -9.33
CA ARG A 753 25.54 -46.26 -8.39
C ARG A 753 24.48 -46.64 -7.36
N ARG A 754 24.67 -46.17 -6.13
CA ARG A 754 23.68 -46.29 -5.05
C ARG A 754 22.96 -44.98 -4.89
N LEU A 755 21.66 -45.04 -4.67
CA LEU A 755 20.85 -43.87 -4.34
C LEU A 755 19.86 -44.18 -3.23
N GLU A 756 19.44 -43.18 -2.51
CA GLU A 756 18.42 -43.27 -1.46
C GLU A 756 17.28 -42.31 -1.79
N VAL A 757 16.05 -42.83 -1.84
CA VAL A 757 14.84 -42.03 -2.04
C VAL A 757 14.13 -41.89 -0.71
N ARG A 758 13.94 -40.63 -0.27
CA ARG A 758 13.22 -40.26 0.96
C ARG A 758 11.90 -39.59 0.63
N GLY A 759 10.86 -39.82 1.43
CA GLY A 759 9.54 -39.22 1.30
C GLY A 759 8.43 -40.20 1.68
N ALA A 760 7.18 -39.67 1.82
CA ALA A 760 6.01 -40.48 2.08
C ALA A 760 5.61 -41.24 0.81
N GLY A 761 5.98 -42.51 0.73
CA GLY A 761 5.50 -43.39 -0.33
C GLY A 761 4.09 -43.89 -0.04
N VAL A 762 3.26 -44.01 -1.06
CA VAL A 762 2.02 -44.80 -1.00
C VAL A 762 2.42 -46.25 -0.83
N VAL A 763 2.28 -46.80 0.36
CA VAL A 763 2.38 -48.26 0.58
C VAL A 763 1.22 -48.90 -0.19
N ALA A 764 1.49 -49.52 -1.31
CA ALA A 764 0.52 -50.35 -1.99
C ALA A 764 0.06 -51.44 -0.99
N LYS A 765 -1.20 -51.39 -0.56
CA LYS A 765 -1.83 -52.47 0.19
C LYS A 765 -1.80 -53.71 -0.72
N ASN A 766 -0.92 -54.62 -0.41
CA ASN A 766 -0.99 -55.97 -0.93
C ASN A 766 -2.27 -56.59 -0.39
N ASN A 767 -3.33 -56.65 -1.18
CA ASN A 767 -4.46 -57.52 -0.94
C ASN A 767 -4.01 -58.98 -1.07
N GLY A 768 -3.38 -59.49 -0.02
CA GLY A 768 -3.17 -60.93 0.16
C GLY A 768 -4.46 -61.55 0.64
N SER A 769 -5.19 -62.13 -0.26
CA SER A 769 -6.19 -63.15 0.03
C SER A 769 -5.54 -64.31 0.78
N GLY A 770 -5.88 -64.50 2.04
CA GLY A 770 -5.51 -65.63 2.87
C GLY A 770 -6.72 -66.12 3.65
N ALA A 771 -7.35 -67.13 3.15
CA ALA A 771 -8.49 -67.83 3.75
C ALA A 771 -8.10 -68.63 4.99
N ARG A 772 -9.12 -68.82 5.88
CA ARG A 772 -9.32 -69.92 6.86
C ARG A 772 -8.48 -69.86 8.15
N ARG A 773 -9.04 -69.76 9.29
CA ARG A 773 -10.10 -70.53 10.03
C ARG A 773 -10.66 -69.70 11.17
#